data_50155f3c300f3fbf0dc20eba4f35ac13
#
_entry.id   50155f3c300f3fbf0dc20eba4f35ac13
#
_cell.length_a   1.000
_cell.length_b   1.000
_cell.length_c   1.000
_cell.angle_alpha   90.00
_cell.angle_beta   90.00
_cell.angle_gamma   90.00
#
_symmetry.space_group_name_H-M   'P 1'
#
loop_
_entity.id
_entity.type
_entity.pdbx_description
1 polymer ?
#
loop_
_entity_poly.entity_id
_entity_poly.type
_entity_poly.pdbx_seq_one_letter_code
_entity_poly.pdbx_strand_id
1 'polypeptide(L)'
;KKDIGGRCYSRAELNDMLCMAGFCNDKFYSVMPNLKEAQLIYADCYTPVEDLAIRYFPFYNYSDSVFLDERFMYKDLADNDLFHTMANSYFIECSPDGKFDETIHVTLSLDRGEENALVTGIYEHDGIRSVYKKAVYSEGMKKLYEMQDNLDELRRRGISVVQSKIENDKFVMPYVDKPVALVALREIAKKDKEAFFDALNDLYELILSSSEHTDIVNEKDRNSANGKDMGVILSKGYIDMVALNCFYDETIEEPKKRFIFYDQEFYFENCPAKAIFYRSVSVIYDGADMEFERLIPRKEVLERFDLAELEELWQRISYKFTSELRNEKELQLYKQERTCDARVIYSNREKINYSASDYQEIFVDIFKGLDDKTKDGNNKKLVLFGSGNFTKRFLDEFTGCYDIFSIIDNNESKWGTMMDNVPVNSPDVLRDIDSDELHLIICIKKYYGVVKQLKEMGISKYHIYDPSNEYPNKRREIAQRRAAGMIAENSGNTGTDRENEKKPYNIGYIAGVFDLFHIGHLNMFKRAKEQCNYLIVGVVSDEGVRLNKQAEPFVPFEERIEMVRSCRYVDEAVKLPLNFCGTQDMYKVYHFDVQFSGSDYEHDAYWLAQKEFLEEHGSTMVFFPYTQSTSSTKLKKAINAKIKEYVLYEE
;
A
#
# COMPACT_ATOMS: atom_id res chain seq x y z
N LYS A 1 25.56 0.76 -14.76
CA LYS A 1 25.33 -0.69 -14.67
C LYS A 1 26.27 -1.20 -13.61
N LYS A 2 25.81 -1.37 -12.38
CA LYS A 2 26.54 -2.20 -11.39
C LYS A 2 26.39 -3.63 -11.91
N ASP A 3 27.51 -4.24 -12.24
CA ASP A 3 27.62 -5.66 -12.53
C ASP A 3 27.15 -6.40 -11.29
N ILE A 4 25.99 -7.02 -11.34
CA ILE A 4 25.51 -7.88 -10.27
C ILE A 4 26.32 -9.16 -10.44
N GLY A 5 27.47 -9.21 -9.77
CA GLY A 5 28.44 -10.29 -9.82
C GLY A 5 27.94 -11.57 -9.18
N GLY A 6 26.81 -12.11 -9.67
CA GLY A 6 26.27 -13.40 -9.30
C GLY A 6 26.01 -14.24 -10.54
N ARG A 7 26.55 -15.45 -10.57
CA ARG A 7 26.18 -16.42 -11.61
C ARG A 7 24.90 -17.13 -11.18
N CYS A 8 23.89 -17.14 -12.04
CA CYS A 8 22.72 -17.98 -11.90
C CYS A 8 23.00 -19.36 -12.51
N TYR A 9 22.55 -20.40 -11.84
CA TYR A 9 22.69 -21.78 -12.30
C TYR A 9 21.30 -22.35 -12.58
N SER A 10 21.17 -23.09 -13.68
CA SER A 10 19.98 -23.88 -13.91
C SER A 10 19.91 -25.08 -12.95
N ARG A 11 18.72 -25.64 -12.78
CA ARG A 11 18.53 -26.86 -11.98
C ARG A 11 19.44 -27.99 -12.45
N ALA A 12 19.57 -28.18 -13.76
CA ALA A 12 20.45 -29.20 -14.34
C ALA A 12 21.92 -29.00 -13.97
N GLU A 13 22.45 -27.75 -14.09
CA GLU A 13 23.81 -27.42 -13.69
C GLU A 13 24.06 -27.65 -12.17
N LEU A 14 23.05 -27.33 -11.32
CA LEU A 14 23.15 -27.58 -9.88
C LEU A 14 23.23 -29.09 -9.59
N ASN A 15 22.39 -29.89 -10.23
CA ASN A 15 22.41 -31.35 -10.10
C ASN A 15 23.75 -31.95 -10.55
N ASP A 16 24.29 -31.51 -11.69
CA ASP A 16 25.59 -31.95 -12.19
C ASP A 16 26.71 -31.62 -11.21
N MET A 17 26.69 -30.40 -10.63
CA MET A 17 27.70 -29.99 -9.63
C MET A 17 27.61 -30.81 -8.35
N LEU A 18 26.41 -31.16 -7.88
CA LEU A 18 26.18 -32.01 -6.72
C LEU A 18 26.69 -33.42 -6.95
N CYS A 19 26.38 -34.04 -8.08
CA CYS A 19 26.87 -35.34 -8.50
C CYS A 19 28.40 -35.36 -8.60
N MET A 20 29.01 -34.35 -9.20
CA MET A 20 30.48 -34.22 -9.29
C MET A 20 31.12 -34.04 -7.93
N ALA A 21 30.45 -33.44 -6.96
CA ALA A 21 30.91 -33.27 -5.58
C ALA A 21 30.66 -34.50 -4.69
N GLY A 22 30.03 -35.56 -5.22
CA GLY A 22 29.71 -36.80 -4.52
C GLY A 22 28.41 -36.83 -3.75
N PHE A 23 27.54 -35.81 -3.92
CA PHE A 23 26.18 -35.75 -3.37
C PHE A 23 25.20 -36.36 -4.37
N CYS A 24 25.00 -37.69 -4.28
CA CYS A 24 24.14 -38.41 -5.22
C CYS A 24 22.69 -38.56 -4.73
N ASN A 25 22.41 -38.25 -3.48
CA ASN A 25 21.08 -38.23 -2.91
C ASN A 25 20.73 -36.79 -2.57
N ASP A 26 19.82 -36.19 -3.33
CA ASP A 26 19.37 -34.81 -3.18
C ASP A 26 17.87 -34.70 -3.30
N LYS A 27 17.31 -33.71 -2.61
CA LYS A 27 15.91 -33.31 -2.68
C LYS A 27 15.85 -31.83 -2.96
N PHE A 28 15.27 -31.47 -4.09
CA PHE A 28 15.08 -30.09 -4.50
C PHE A 28 13.80 -29.50 -3.95
N TYR A 29 13.88 -28.23 -3.60
CA TYR A 29 12.73 -27.41 -3.21
C TYR A 29 12.76 -26.11 -4.01
N SER A 30 11.61 -25.78 -4.62
CA SER A 30 11.39 -24.49 -5.27
C SER A 30 11.06 -23.43 -4.23
N VAL A 31 11.79 -22.31 -4.23
CA VAL A 31 11.66 -21.24 -3.23
C VAL A 31 11.18 -19.95 -3.87
N MET A 32 10.16 -19.32 -3.27
CA MET A 32 9.57 -18.09 -3.75
C MET A 32 9.46 -17.05 -2.64
N PRO A 33 9.63 -15.75 -2.90
CA PRO A 33 10.12 -15.15 -4.15
C PRO A 33 11.60 -15.43 -4.45
N ASN A 34 12.41 -15.65 -3.43
CA ASN A 34 13.82 -16.00 -3.54
C ASN A 34 14.32 -16.60 -2.22
N LEU A 35 15.54 -17.13 -2.21
CA LEU A 35 16.11 -17.84 -1.06
C LEU A 35 16.39 -16.90 0.15
N LYS A 36 16.59 -15.60 -0.05
CA LYS A 36 16.89 -14.65 1.04
C LYS A 36 15.63 -14.19 1.76
N GLU A 37 14.51 -14.12 1.04
CA GLU A 37 13.22 -13.64 1.54
C GLU A 37 12.15 -14.70 1.26
N ALA A 38 12.45 -15.96 1.58
CA ALA A 38 11.56 -17.09 1.32
C ALA A 38 10.21 -16.90 2.01
N GLN A 39 9.13 -17.03 1.23
CA GLN A 39 7.75 -17.04 1.73
C GLN A 39 7.11 -18.41 1.53
N LEU A 40 7.38 -19.03 0.40
CA LEU A 40 6.83 -20.33 0.01
C LEU A 40 7.97 -21.25 -0.43
N ILE A 41 7.93 -22.49 0.05
CA ILE A 41 8.89 -23.55 -0.29
C ILE A 41 8.10 -24.80 -0.69
N TYR A 42 8.40 -25.35 -1.86
CA TYR A 42 7.72 -26.52 -2.42
C TYR A 42 8.74 -27.61 -2.78
N ALA A 43 8.61 -28.80 -2.21
CA ALA A 43 9.36 -29.96 -2.68
C ALA A 43 8.85 -30.40 -4.07
N ASP A 44 9.72 -31.05 -4.86
CA ASP A 44 9.40 -31.50 -6.22
C ASP A 44 8.18 -32.42 -6.31
N CYS A 45 7.87 -33.13 -5.23
CA CYS A 45 6.70 -34.01 -5.16
C CYS A 45 5.39 -33.29 -4.84
N TYR A 46 5.41 -31.98 -4.65
CA TYR A 46 4.24 -31.19 -4.26
C TYR A 46 4.10 -29.95 -5.13
N THR A 47 3.15 -29.99 -6.04
CA THR A 47 2.81 -28.86 -6.92
C THR A 47 1.94 -27.84 -6.17
N PRO A 48 2.14 -26.52 -6.36
CA PRO A 48 1.30 -25.49 -5.74
C PRO A 48 -0.17 -25.62 -6.17
N VAL A 49 -1.04 -25.26 -5.24
CA VAL A 49 -2.49 -25.22 -5.46
C VAL A 49 -2.90 -23.97 -6.28
N GLU A 50 -4.13 -23.97 -6.78
CA GLU A 50 -4.65 -22.90 -7.66
C GLU A 50 -4.68 -21.49 -7.03
N ASP A 51 -4.68 -21.40 -5.70
CA ASP A 51 -4.70 -20.12 -4.97
C ASP A 51 -3.33 -19.46 -4.77
N LEU A 52 -2.27 -20.02 -5.37
CA LEU A 52 -0.91 -19.49 -5.25
C LEU A 52 -0.80 -18.01 -5.61
N ALA A 53 -1.51 -17.56 -6.64
CA ALA A 53 -1.51 -16.16 -7.06
C ALA A 53 -2.01 -15.18 -5.98
N ILE A 54 -2.78 -15.65 -5.01
CA ILE A 54 -3.31 -14.85 -3.90
C ILE A 54 -2.34 -14.90 -2.70
N ARG A 55 -1.69 -16.03 -2.48
CA ARG A 55 -0.76 -16.25 -1.35
C ARG A 55 0.62 -15.70 -1.59
N TYR A 56 0.98 -15.42 -2.83
CA TYR A 56 2.30 -15.01 -3.25
C TYR A 56 2.35 -13.56 -3.71
N PHE A 57 3.32 -12.81 -3.19
CA PHE A 57 3.58 -11.42 -3.58
C PHE A 57 5.00 -11.33 -4.13
N PRO A 58 5.16 -11.23 -5.47
CA PRO A 58 6.46 -11.13 -6.07
C PRO A 58 7.16 -9.81 -5.74
N PHE A 59 8.49 -9.87 -5.59
CA PHE A 59 9.34 -8.73 -5.35
C PHE A 59 10.23 -8.46 -6.56
N TYR A 60 10.28 -7.21 -6.99
CA TYR A 60 11.08 -6.81 -8.14
C TYR A 60 12.09 -5.73 -7.76
N ASN A 61 13.37 -5.98 -8.00
CA ASN A 61 14.43 -4.97 -7.79
C ASN A 61 14.40 -3.86 -8.85
N TYR A 62 13.80 -4.13 -10.02
CA TYR A 62 13.70 -3.23 -11.16
C TYR A 62 12.27 -3.24 -11.69
N SER A 63 11.39 -2.53 -11.00
CA SER A 63 9.96 -2.47 -11.33
C SER A 63 9.69 -1.91 -12.73
N ASP A 64 10.56 -1.04 -13.23
CA ASP A 64 10.51 -0.45 -14.58
C ASP A 64 10.76 -1.45 -15.72
N SER A 65 11.31 -2.62 -15.39
CA SER A 65 11.61 -3.71 -16.33
C SER A 65 10.63 -4.87 -16.26
N VAL A 66 9.55 -4.75 -15.49
CA VAL A 66 8.54 -5.80 -15.33
C VAL A 66 7.39 -5.57 -16.32
N PHE A 67 7.15 -6.53 -17.20
CA PHE A 67 6.15 -6.46 -18.27
C PHE A 67 4.98 -7.43 -18.08
N LEU A 68 5.04 -8.30 -17.08
CA LEU A 68 4.05 -9.31 -16.77
C LEU A 68 3.97 -9.51 -15.26
N ASP A 69 2.77 -9.65 -14.73
CA ASP A 69 2.56 -10.15 -13.37
C ASP A 69 2.73 -11.67 -13.38
N GLU A 70 3.82 -12.15 -12.80
CA GLU A 70 4.18 -13.58 -12.82
C GLU A 70 3.16 -14.46 -12.11
N ARG A 71 2.35 -13.89 -11.21
CA ARG A 71 1.31 -14.65 -10.49
C ARG A 71 0.29 -15.31 -11.44
N PHE A 72 0.02 -14.65 -12.57
CA PHE A 72 -0.89 -15.19 -13.58
C PHE A 72 -0.30 -16.35 -14.43
N MET A 73 1.01 -16.59 -14.30
CA MET A 73 1.68 -17.69 -15.00
C MET A 73 1.71 -18.98 -14.17
N TYR A 74 1.57 -18.91 -12.86
CA TYR A 74 1.83 -20.07 -11.99
C TYR A 74 0.87 -21.21 -12.19
N LYS A 75 -0.41 -20.92 -12.50
CA LYS A 75 -1.37 -21.97 -12.85
C LYS A 75 -0.92 -22.73 -14.11
N ASP A 76 -0.56 -22.01 -15.16
CA ASP A 76 -0.11 -22.61 -16.40
C ASP A 76 1.19 -23.41 -16.21
N LEU A 77 2.12 -22.91 -15.39
CA LEU A 77 3.35 -23.61 -15.07
C LEU A 77 3.10 -24.89 -14.27
N ALA A 78 2.14 -24.87 -13.33
CA ALA A 78 1.76 -26.05 -12.56
C ALA A 78 1.04 -27.08 -13.43
N ASP A 79 0.08 -26.66 -14.24
CA ASP A 79 -0.70 -27.53 -15.14
C ASP A 79 0.17 -28.22 -16.22
N ASN A 80 1.32 -27.63 -16.55
CA ASN A 80 2.26 -28.15 -17.55
C ASN A 80 3.54 -28.78 -16.95
N ASP A 81 3.58 -29.06 -15.65
CA ASP A 81 4.74 -29.62 -14.91
C ASP A 81 6.03 -28.79 -15.03
N LEU A 82 5.91 -27.47 -15.27
CA LEU A 82 7.04 -26.57 -15.44
C LEU A 82 7.39 -25.78 -14.18
N PHE A 83 6.53 -25.77 -13.16
CA PHE A 83 6.68 -24.95 -11.96
C PHE A 83 8.06 -25.12 -11.29
N HIS A 84 8.45 -26.36 -11.01
CA HIS A 84 9.72 -26.64 -10.35
C HIS A 84 10.94 -26.37 -11.22
N THR A 85 10.79 -26.44 -12.54
CA THR A 85 11.87 -26.12 -13.50
C THR A 85 12.08 -24.60 -13.62
N MET A 86 11.01 -23.82 -13.47
CA MET A 86 10.99 -22.37 -13.63
C MET A 86 11.06 -21.61 -12.28
N ALA A 87 11.44 -22.30 -11.22
CA ALA A 87 11.51 -21.69 -9.89
C ALA A 87 12.54 -20.54 -9.83
N ASN A 88 12.22 -19.49 -9.07
CA ASN A 88 13.09 -18.32 -8.89
C ASN A 88 14.37 -18.63 -8.12
N SER A 89 14.31 -19.60 -7.21
CA SER A 89 15.44 -20.07 -6.41
C SER A 89 15.24 -21.51 -5.97
N TYR A 90 16.33 -22.18 -5.62
CA TYR A 90 16.29 -23.54 -5.10
C TYR A 90 16.91 -23.59 -3.70
N PHE A 91 16.27 -24.34 -2.82
CA PHE A 91 16.89 -24.94 -1.63
C PHE A 91 17.12 -26.42 -1.93
N ILE A 92 18.25 -26.97 -1.56
CA ILE A 92 18.62 -28.35 -1.86
C ILE A 92 19.06 -29.02 -0.56
N GLU A 93 18.39 -30.10 -0.22
CA GLU A 93 18.75 -31.00 0.86
C GLU A 93 19.59 -32.14 0.32
N CYS A 94 20.78 -32.36 0.85
CA CYS A 94 21.64 -33.46 0.46
C CYS A 94 21.77 -34.45 1.64
N SER A 95 21.59 -35.73 1.37
CA SER A 95 21.60 -36.78 2.38
C SER A 95 22.60 -37.89 2.03
N PRO A 96 23.51 -38.31 2.94
CA PRO A 96 24.43 -39.41 2.67
C PRO A 96 23.74 -40.78 2.62
N ASP A 97 22.61 -40.95 3.31
CA ASP A 97 21.91 -42.23 3.42
C ASP A 97 20.56 -42.24 2.66
N GLY A 98 20.26 -41.16 1.93
CA GLY A 98 19.03 -41.02 1.14
C GLY A 98 17.76 -40.72 1.98
N LYS A 99 17.91 -40.42 3.27
CA LYS A 99 16.83 -40.00 4.12
C LYS A 99 16.69 -38.47 4.09
N PHE A 100 15.51 -37.99 3.82
CA PHE A 100 15.22 -36.58 3.75
C PHE A 100 14.13 -36.20 4.76
N ASP A 101 14.03 -34.89 5.05
CA ASP A 101 12.91 -34.38 5.83
C ASP A 101 11.60 -34.65 5.09
N GLU A 102 10.58 -35.03 5.84
CA GLU A 102 9.27 -35.41 5.31
C GLU A 102 8.41 -34.18 4.92
N THR A 103 8.91 -32.97 5.18
CA THR A 103 8.24 -31.74 4.78
C THR A 103 8.25 -31.59 3.27
N ILE A 104 7.06 -31.35 2.71
CA ILE A 104 6.85 -31.21 1.26
C ILE A 104 6.46 -29.77 0.88
N HIS A 105 5.97 -28.97 1.84
CA HIS A 105 5.64 -27.57 1.63
C HIS A 105 5.81 -26.77 2.91
N VAL A 106 6.26 -25.51 2.78
CA VAL A 106 6.33 -24.56 3.88
C VAL A 106 5.84 -23.20 3.42
N THR A 107 5.01 -22.57 4.25
CA THR A 107 4.65 -21.14 4.17
C THR A 107 5.25 -20.42 5.36
N LEU A 108 5.95 -19.32 5.10
CA LEU A 108 6.62 -18.50 6.11
C LEU A 108 5.94 -17.13 6.20
N SER A 109 5.39 -16.79 7.36
CA SER A 109 4.76 -15.48 7.61
C SER A 109 5.74 -14.56 8.36
N LEU A 110 6.93 -14.34 7.79
CA LEU A 110 8.01 -13.56 8.41
C LEU A 110 7.82 -12.04 8.33
N ASP A 111 6.84 -11.59 7.55
CA ASP A 111 6.41 -10.19 7.42
C ASP A 111 5.48 -9.74 8.55
N ARG A 112 5.19 -10.63 9.51
CA ARG A 112 4.35 -10.36 10.68
C ARG A 112 5.19 -10.03 11.90
N GLY A 113 4.59 -9.34 12.89
CA GLY A 113 5.20 -9.13 14.20
C GLY A 113 5.55 -10.47 14.90
N GLU A 114 6.49 -10.45 15.83
CA GLU A 114 7.02 -11.66 16.50
C GLU A 114 5.92 -12.53 17.13
N GLU A 115 4.86 -11.90 17.65
CA GLU A 115 3.70 -12.56 18.22
C GLU A 115 2.77 -13.22 17.19
N ASN A 116 2.91 -12.87 15.90
CA ASN A 116 2.05 -13.32 14.81
C ASN A 116 2.81 -14.09 13.72
N ALA A 117 4.14 -14.20 13.83
CA ALA A 117 4.97 -14.89 12.86
C ALA A 117 4.87 -16.41 13.03
N LEU A 118 4.26 -17.08 12.05
CA LEU A 118 4.04 -18.52 12.06
C LEU A 118 4.70 -19.17 10.83
N VAL A 119 5.11 -20.42 11.01
CA VAL A 119 5.44 -21.35 9.92
C VAL A 119 4.30 -22.33 9.78
N THR A 120 3.76 -22.47 8.57
CA THR A 120 2.82 -23.53 8.22
C THR A 120 3.54 -24.52 7.32
N GLY A 121 3.60 -25.79 7.72
CA GLY A 121 4.22 -26.86 6.93
C GLY A 121 3.24 -27.99 6.61
N ILE A 122 3.42 -28.58 5.43
CA ILE A 122 2.79 -29.84 5.05
C ILE A 122 3.89 -30.92 5.06
N TYR A 123 3.68 -32.00 5.77
CA TYR A 123 4.56 -33.16 5.74
C TYR A 123 3.79 -34.40 5.28
N GLU A 124 4.53 -35.33 4.68
CA GLU A 124 3.99 -36.59 4.18
C GLU A 124 4.78 -37.76 4.76
N HIS A 125 4.10 -38.59 5.56
CA HIS A 125 4.67 -39.80 6.15
C HIS A 125 3.85 -41.00 5.70
N ASP A 126 4.49 -41.98 5.10
CA ASP A 126 3.84 -43.19 4.55
C ASP A 126 2.62 -42.89 3.66
N GLY A 127 2.69 -41.82 2.86
CA GLY A 127 1.62 -41.41 1.95
C GLY A 127 0.45 -40.66 2.64
N ILE A 128 0.56 -40.40 3.95
CA ILE A 128 -0.43 -39.64 4.71
C ILE A 128 0.10 -38.22 4.90
N ARG A 129 -0.67 -37.25 4.41
CA ARG A 129 -0.36 -35.83 4.55
C ARG A 129 -1.01 -35.25 5.80
N SER A 130 -0.24 -34.40 6.48
CA SER A 130 -0.69 -33.63 7.63
C SER A 130 -0.15 -32.21 7.54
N VAL A 131 -0.87 -31.28 8.18
CA VAL A 131 -0.48 -29.87 8.24
C VAL A 131 -0.12 -29.51 9.68
N TYR A 132 0.98 -28.79 9.85
CA TYR A 132 1.32 -28.22 11.14
C TYR A 132 1.52 -26.70 11.04
N LYS A 133 1.24 -26.00 12.14
CA LYS A 133 1.68 -24.63 12.35
C LYS A 133 2.60 -24.57 13.57
N LYS A 134 3.64 -23.76 13.46
CA LYS A 134 4.61 -23.55 14.53
C LYS A 134 4.92 -22.06 14.65
N ALA A 135 5.02 -21.55 15.87
CA ALA A 135 5.50 -20.20 16.11
C ALA A 135 6.98 -20.07 15.71
N VAL A 136 7.34 -18.98 15.05
CA VAL A 136 8.74 -18.65 14.71
C VAL A 136 9.47 -18.21 15.96
N TYR A 137 8.80 -17.40 16.79
CA TYR A 137 9.31 -16.86 18.04
C TYR A 137 8.49 -17.38 19.23
N SER A 138 9.06 -17.35 20.43
CA SER A 138 8.37 -17.77 21.65
C SER A 138 7.10 -16.99 21.93
N GLU A 139 7.07 -15.72 21.54
CA GLU A 139 5.94 -14.79 21.65
C GLU A 139 4.70 -15.27 20.88
N GLY A 140 4.91 -15.96 19.77
CA GLY A 140 3.85 -16.51 18.92
C GLY A 140 3.18 -17.79 19.46
N MET A 141 3.72 -18.40 20.53
CA MET A 141 3.16 -19.65 21.07
C MET A 141 1.70 -19.46 21.54
N LYS A 142 1.41 -18.34 22.17
CA LYS A 142 0.04 -18.01 22.62
C LYS A 142 -0.95 -18.04 21.47
N LYS A 143 -0.54 -17.59 20.28
CA LYS A 143 -1.40 -17.54 19.08
C LYS A 143 -1.88 -18.93 18.64
N LEU A 144 -1.03 -19.95 18.74
CA LEU A 144 -1.43 -21.33 18.42
C LEU A 144 -2.54 -21.85 19.33
N TYR A 145 -2.47 -21.56 20.62
CA TYR A 145 -3.52 -21.93 21.59
C TYR A 145 -4.80 -21.13 21.34
N GLU A 146 -4.70 -19.81 21.10
CA GLU A 146 -5.86 -18.97 20.76
C GLU A 146 -6.57 -19.47 19.51
N MET A 147 -5.83 -19.89 18.48
CA MET A 147 -6.41 -20.48 17.26
C MET A 147 -7.16 -21.79 17.55
N GLN A 148 -6.61 -22.66 18.40
CA GLN A 148 -7.29 -23.89 18.81
C GLN A 148 -8.59 -23.58 19.57
N ASP A 149 -8.55 -22.65 20.54
CA ASP A 149 -9.70 -22.22 21.31
C ASP A 149 -10.79 -21.61 20.42
N ASN A 150 -10.41 -20.80 19.43
CA ASN A 150 -11.33 -20.20 18.45
C ASN A 150 -12.04 -21.28 17.62
N LEU A 151 -11.31 -22.27 17.11
CA LEU A 151 -11.91 -23.38 16.35
C LEU A 151 -12.84 -24.22 17.24
N ASP A 152 -12.48 -24.47 18.49
CA ASP A 152 -13.32 -25.22 19.43
C ASP A 152 -14.59 -24.44 19.80
N GLU A 153 -14.53 -23.13 19.89
CA GLU A 153 -15.70 -22.28 20.10
C GLU A 153 -16.64 -22.32 18.87
N LEU A 154 -16.11 -22.14 17.67
CA LEU A 154 -16.90 -22.25 16.43
C LEU A 154 -17.55 -23.62 16.27
N ARG A 155 -16.84 -24.71 16.62
CA ARG A 155 -17.38 -26.06 16.61
C ARG A 155 -18.54 -26.23 17.58
N ARG A 156 -18.44 -25.66 18.79
CA ARG A 156 -19.54 -25.69 19.79
C ARG A 156 -20.78 -24.93 19.31
N ARG A 157 -20.62 -23.96 18.44
CA ARG A 157 -21.71 -23.22 17.78
C ARG A 157 -22.27 -23.95 16.53
N GLY A 158 -21.77 -25.16 16.25
CA GLY A 158 -22.25 -25.97 15.14
C GLY A 158 -21.65 -25.60 13.77
N ILE A 159 -20.64 -24.75 13.73
CA ILE A 159 -19.89 -24.41 12.51
C ILE A 159 -18.90 -25.52 12.23
N SER A 160 -18.82 -25.94 10.96
CA SER A 160 -17.86 -26.96 10.53
C SER A 160 -16.45 -26.37 10.53
N VAL A 161 -15.56 -27.00 11.28
CA VAL A 161 -14.14 -26.65 11.36
C VAL A 161 -13.29 -27.92 11.23
N VAL A 162 -12.07 -27.75 10.74
CA VAL A 162 -11.12 -28.89 10.69
C VAL A 162 -10.86 -29.46 12.09
N GLN A 163 -10.64 -30.76 12.16
CA GLN A 163 -10.18 -31.38 13.41
C GLN A 163 -8.73 -30.99 13.63
N SER A 164 -8.42 -30.49 14.81
CA SER A 164 -7.08 -30.00 15.15
C SER A 164 -6.72 -30.31 16.60
N LYS A 165 -5.44 -30.30 16.90
CA LYS A 165 -4.90 -30.45 18.25
C LYS A 165 -3.56 -29.71 18.37
N ILE A 166 -3.21 -29.36 19.62
CA ILE A 166 -1.84 -28.93 19.93
C ILE A 166 -1.02 -30.16 20.34
N GLU A 167 0.09 -30.37 19.68
CA GLU A 167 1.00 -31.49 19.94
C GLU A 167 2.46 -31.05 19.76
N ASN A 168 3.30 -31.23 20.77
CA ASN A 168 4.72 -30.84 20.74
C ASN A 168 4.92 -29.37 20.30
N ASP A 169 4.17 -28.45 20.90
CA ASP A 169 4.19 -27.01 20.60
C ASP A 169 3.88 -26.66 19.13
N LYS A 170 3.14 -27.53 18.46
CA LYS A 170 2.62 -27.32 17.12
C LYS A 170 1.09 -27.48 17.14
N PHE A 171 0.43 -26.63 16.38
CA PHE A 171 -0.95 -26.90 15.98
C PHE A 171 -0.92 -27.88 14.82
N VAL A 172 -1.64 -28.99 14.93
CA VAL A 172 -1.64 -30.07 13.92
C VAL A 172 -3.05 -30.35 13.46
N MET A 173 -3.24 -30.50 12.14
CA MET A 173 -4.50 -30.89 11.52
C MET A 173 -4.25 -31.86 10.36
N PRO A 174 -5.23 -32.71 9.97
CA PRO A 174 -5.11 -33.52 8.76
C PRO A 174 -5.03 -32.62 7.52
N TYR A 175 -4.36 -33.10 6.49
CA TYR A 175 -4.45 -32.48 5.17
C TYR A 175 -5.87 -32.70 4.59
N VAL A 176 -6.52 -31.63 4.17
CA VAL A 176 -7.86 -31.67 3.57
C VAL A 176 -7.72 -31.52 2.07
N ASP A 177 -8.03 -32.59 1.34
CA ASP A 177 -7.97 -32.60 -0.14
C ASP A 177 -9.30 -32.07 -0.72
N LYS A 178 -9.57 -30.81 -0.47
CA LYS A 178 -10.73 -30.07 -0.99
C LYS A 178 -10.26 -28.66 -1.40
N PRO A 179 -10.89 -28.07 -2.42
CA PRO A 179 -10.59 -26.70 -2.80
C PRO A 179 -10.91 -25.74 -1.66
N VAL A 180 -10.16 -24.65 -1.55
CA VAL A 180 -10.55 -23.52 -0.71
C VAL A 180 -11.84 -22.90 -1.24
N ALA A 181 -12.69 -22.40 -0.35
CA ALA A 181 -14.01 -21.88 -0.73
C ALA A 181 -13.91 -20.75 -1.77
N LEU A 182 -12.86 -19.95 -1.73
CA LEU A 182 -12.55 -18.94 -2.74
C LEU A 182 -12.57 -19.50 -4.18
N VAL A 183 -11.86 -20.61 -4.41
CA VAL A 183 -11.77 -21.26 -5.74
C VAL A 183 -13.11 -21.89 -6.09
N ALA A 184 -13.70 -22.64 -5.15
CA ALA A 184 -14.98 -23.29 -5.34
C ALA A 184 -16.10 -22.29 -5.69
N LEU A 185 -16.19 -21.16 -5.00
CA LEU A 185 -17.19 -20.13 -5.24
C LEU A 185 -17.04 -19.49 -6.63
N ARG A 186 -15.80 -19.25 -7.08
CA ARG A 186 -15.55 -18.76 -8.45
C ARG A 186 -16.01 -19.77 -9.51
N GLU A 187 -15.76 -21.06 -9.29
CA GLU A 187 -16.21 -22.12 -10.21
C GLU A 187 -17.74 -22.31 -10.18
N ILE A 188 -18.37 -22.17 -9.02
CA ILE A 188 -19.84 -22.15 -8.89
C ILE A 188 -20.42 -20.99 -9.69
N ALA A 189 -19.85 -19.79 -9.55
CA ALA A 189 -20.32 -18.60 -10.27
C ALA A 189 -20.27 -18.76 -11.80
N LYS A 190 -19.25 -19.43 -12.33
CA LYS A 190 -19.15 -19.73 -13.78
C LYS A 190 -20.26 -20.66 -14.28
N LYS A 191 -20.76 -21.55 -13.42
CA LYS A 191 -21.80 -22.53 -13.74
C LYS A 191 -23.20 -21.99 -13.49
N ASP A 192 -23.40 -21.35 -12.35
CA ASP A 192 -24.70 -20.86 -11.89
C ASP A 192 -24.53 -19.64 -10.96
N LYS A 193 -24.98 -18.49 -11.45
CA LYS A 193 -24.88 -17.21 -10.74
C LYS A 193 -25.71 -17.18 -9.46
N GLU A 194 -26.93 -17.75 -9.46
CA GLU A 194 -27.77 -17.74 -8.26
C GLU A 194 -27.23 -18.72 -7.21
N ALA A 195 -26.71 -19.88 -7.59
CA ALA A 195 -26.04 -20.78 -6.67
C ALA A 195 -24.82 -20.13 -5.99
N PHE A 196 -24.10 -19.26 -6.70
CA PHE A 196 -23.04 -18.44 -6.09
C PHE A 196 -23.57 -17.49 -5.02
N PHE A 197 -24.68 -16.80 -5.30
CA PHE A 197 -25.30 -15.89 -4.33
C PHE A 197 -25.88 -16.65 -3.13
N ASP A 198 -26.45 -17.82 -3.34
CA ASP A 198 -26.94 -18.69 -2.27
C ASP A 198 -25.78 -19.13 -1.37
N ALA A 199 -24.65 -19.53 -1.95
CA ALA A 199 -23.46 -19.89 -1.18
C ALA A 199 -22.86 -18.69 -0.42
N LEU A 200 -22.89 -17.48 -0.98
CA LEU A 200 -22.51 -16.27 -0.25
C LEU A 200 -23.45 -15.97 0.91
N ASN A 201 -24.74 -16.19 0.73
CA ASN A 201 -25.72 -16.05 1.81
C ASN A 201 -25.44 -17.05 2.93
N ASP A 202 -25.18 -18.32 2.60
CA ASP A 202 -24.80 -19.35 3.58
C ASP A 202 -23.55 -18.94 4.37
N LEU A 203 -22.54 -18.42 3.68
CA LEU A 203 -21.32 -17.89 4.34
C LEU A 203 -21.64 -16.73 5.28
N TYR A 204 -22.48 -15.79 4.87
CA TYR A 204 -22.91 -14.68 5.72
C TYR A 204 -23.67 -15.16 6.97
N GLU A 205 -24.59 -16.11 6.80
CA GLU A 205 -25.32 -16.72 7.90
C GLU A 205 -24.40 -17.48 8.91
N LEU A 206 -23.33 -18.12 8.41
CA LEU A 206 -22.31 -18.73 9.26
C LEU A 206 -21.55 -17.68 10.05
N ILE A 207 -21.20 -16.54 9.44
CA ILE A 207 -20.58 -15.41 10.14
C ILE A 207 -21.51 -14.89 11.23
N LEU A 208 -22.79 -14.69 10.94
CA LEU A 208 -23.80 -14.25 11.92
C LEU A 208 -23.92 -15.22 13.11
N SER A 209 -23.81 -16.51 12.88
CA SER A 209 -23.93 -17.56 13.92
C SER A 209 -22.63 -17.80 14.70
N SER A 210 -21.53 -17.19 14.29
CA SER A 210 -20.19 -17.46 14.84
C SER A 210 -19.98 -16.95 16.26
N SER A 211 -20.80 -15.98 16.72
CA SER A 211 -20.66 -15.36 18.04
C SER A 211 -22.01 -14.89 18.57
N GLU A 212 -22.05 -14.48 19.83
CA GLU A 212 -23.18 -13.77 20.41
C GLU A 212 -23.33 -12.39 19.76
N HIS A 213 -24.58 -11.95 19.62
CA HIS A 213 -24.90 -10.61 19.18
C HIS A 213 -24.84 -9.62 20.35
N THR A 214 -24.45 -8.39 20.09
CA THR A 214 -24.39 -7.33 21.11
C THR A 214 -24.86 -6.00 20.52
N ASP A 215 -25.35 -5.12 21.41
CA ASP A 215 -25.67 -3.72 21.06
C ASP A 215 -24.46 -2.79 21.25
N ILE A 216 -23.36 -3.32 21.79
CA ILE A 216 -22.14 -2.55 22.00
C ILE A 216 -21.44 -2.37 20.67
N VAL A 217 -21.20 -1.11 20.30
CA VAL A 217 -20.50 -0.72 19.07
C VAL A 217 -19.26 0.08 19.45
N ASN A 218 -18.14 -0.22 18.82
CA ASN A 218 -16.92 0.58 18.96
C ASN A 218 -17.19 2.04 18.59
N GLU A 219 -16.82 2.98 19.45
CA GLU A 219 -17.10 4.41 19.27
C GLU A 219 -16.59 4.95 17.92
N LYS A 220 -15.40 4.55 17.51
CA LYS A 220 -14.82 4.94 16.21
C LYS A 220 -15.66 4.45 15.03
N ASP A 221 -16.19 3.23 15.10
CA ASP A 221 -17.01 2.64 14.04
C ASP A 221 -18.38 3.30 14.00
N ARG A 222 -18.97 3.57 15.16
CA ARG A 222 -20.23 4.33 15.28
C ARG A 222 -20.12 5.72 14.65
N ASN A 223 -19.05 6.45 14.98
CA ASN A 223 -18.81 7.80 14.43
C ASN A 223 -18.63 7.77 12.91
N SER A 224 -17.96 6.75 12.38
CA SER A 224 -17.75 6.62 10.93
C SER A 224 -18.98 6.14 10.18
N ALA A 225 -19.85 5.38 10.83
CA ALA A 225 -21.14 5.00 10.25
C ALA A 225 -22.09 6.20 10.09
N ASN A 226 -21.83 7.30 10.82
CA ASN A 226 -22.61 8.55 10.72
C ASN A 226 -24.13 8.34 10.82
N GLY A 227 -24.57 7.50 11.76
CA GLY A 227 -25.97 7.18 11.98
C GLY A 227 -26.58 6.15 11.02
N LYS A 228 -25.81 5.58 10.10
CA LYS A 228 -26.25 4.49 9.22
C LYS A 228 -26.22 3.15 9.95
N ASP A 229 -27.06 2.22 9.50
CA ASP A 229 -27.16 0.88 10.07
C ASP A 229 -25.96 0.00 9.70
N MET A 230 -25.21 -0.45 10.67
CA MET A 230 -24.09 -1.38 10.49
C MET A 230 -24.51 -2.86 10.50
N GLY A 231 -25.79 -3.15 10.68
CA GLY A 231 -26.30 -4.51 10.84
C GLY A 231 -25.91 -5.13 12.17
N VAL A 232 -25.85 -6.45 12.22
CA VAL A 232 -25.55 -7.21 13.43
C VAL A 232 -24.11 -6.98 13.88
N ILE A 233 -23.96 -6.69 15.18
CA ILE A 233 -22.66 -6.61 15.84
C ILE A 233 -22.40 -7.90 16.60
N LEU A 234 -21.27 -8.52 16.33
CA LEU A 234 -20.80 -9.74 16.98
C LEU A 234 -19.94 -9.36 18.19
N SER A 235 -20.21 -9.94 19.36
CA SER A 235 -19.38 -9.71 20.55
C SER A 235 -17.93 -10.13 20.33
N LYS A 236 -17.71 -11.20 19.53
CA LYS A 236 -16.43 -11.72 19.07
C LYS A 236 -16.51 -11.99 17.56
N GLY A 237 -16.05 -11.05 16.75
CA GLY A 237 -16.06 -11.19 15.30
C GLY A 237 -14.78 -11.83 14.80
N TYR A 238 -14.84 -13.07 14.33
CA TYR A 238 -13.69 -13.78 13.75
C TYR A 238 -13.36 -13.21 12.38
N ILE A 239 -12.39 -12.28 12.34
CA ILE A 239 -12.07 -11.51 11.14
C ILE A 239 -11.49 -12.36 10.02
N ASP A 240 -11.00 -13.56 10.35
CA ASP A 240 -10.46 -14.53 9.42
C ASP A 240 -11.48 -15.56 8.91
N MET A 241 -12.78 -15.41 9.23
CA MET A 241 -13.84 -16.20 8.59
C MET A 241 -14.07 -15.75 7.14
N VAL A 242 -13.04 -15.94 6.31
CA VAL A 242 -13.03 -15.56 4.89
C VAL A 242 -12.93 -16.81 4.00
N ALA A 243 -13.36 -16.68 2.75
CA ALA A 243 -13.36 -17.76 1.79
C ALA A 243 -11.97 -18.39 1.55
N LEU A 244 -10.87 -17.66 1.82
CA LEU A 244 -9.52 -18.18 1.71
C LEU A 244 -9.14 -19.14 2.86
N ASN A 245 -9.72 -18.94 4.06
CA ASN A 245 -9.46 -19.75 5.25
C ASN A 245 -10.57 -20.78 5.51
N CYS A 246 -11.16 -21.27 4.43
CA CYS A 246 -12.26 -22.22 4.46
C CYS A 246 -12.15 -23.18 3.27
N PHE A 247 -12.23 -24.49 3.51
CA PHE A 247 -12.44 -25.47 2.45
C PHE A 247 -13.91 -25.55 2.08
N TYR A 248 -14.20 -25.97 0.85
CA TYR A 248 -15.56 -26.16 0.38
C TYR A 248 -15.76 -27.59 -0.15
N ASP A 249 -16.68 -28.33 0.47
CA ASP A 249 -16.99 -29.71 0.09
C ASP A 249 -18.41 -29.81 -0.52
N GLU A 250 -18.48 -29.80 -1.84
CA GLU A 250 -19.75 -29.93 -2.60
C GLU A 250 -20.49 -31.23 -2.33
N THR A 251 -19.82 -32.27 -1.82
CA THR A 251 -20.42 -33.59 -1.57
C THR A 251 -21.30 -33.61 -0.32
N ILE A 252 -21.22 -32.60 0.51
CA ILE A 252 -22.05 -32.47 1.71
C ILE A 252 -23.42 -31.93 1.30
N GLU A 253 -24.50 -32.65 1.72
CA GLU A 253 -25.88 -32.28 1.35
C GLU A 253 -26.32 -30.95 1.99
N GLU A 254 -26.00 -30.72 3.28
CA GLU A 254 -26.36 -29.51 4.01
C GLU A 254 -25.48 -28.34 3.57
N PRO A 255 -26.03 -27.27 2.92
CA PRO A 255 -25.22 -26.22 2.29
C PRO A 255 -24.23 -25.53 3.23
N LYS A 256 -24.66 -25.14 4.42
CA LYS A 256 -23.80 -24.47 5.42
C LYS A 256 -22.66 -25.37 5.92
N LYS A 257 -22.85 -26.70 5.93
CA LYS A 257 -21.80 -27.66 6.33
C LYS A 257 -20.71 -27.85 5.28
N ARG A 258 -20.95 -27.42 4.02
CA ARG A 258 -19.94 -27.44 2.95
C ARG A 258 -18.75 -26.56 3.25
N PHE A 259 -18.94 -25.49 4.06
CA PHE A 259 -17.88 -24.60 4.53
C PHE A 259 -17.18 -25.18 5.74
N ILE A 260 -15.90 -25.54 5.60
CA ILE A 260 -15.09 -26.16 6.67
C ILE A 260 -13.95 -25.19 6.98
N PHE A 261 -14.10 -24.43 8.06
CA PHE A 261 -13.15 -23.40 8.41
C PHE A 261 -11.88 -23.97 9.04
N TYR A 262 -10.76 -23.29 8.76
CA TYR A 262 -9.45 -23.50 9.37
C TYR A 262 -8.80 -22.14 9.60
N ASP A 263 -7.67 -22.10 10.28
CA ASP A 263 -6.83 -20.89 10.40
C ASP A 263 -7.53 -19.66 11.00
N GLN A 264 -8.26 -19.88 12.10
CA GLN A 264 -8.99 -18.81 12.78
C GLN A 264 -8.12 -18.18 13.89
N GLU A 265 -7.09 -17.42 13.49
CA GLU A 265 -6.07 -16.85 14.37
C GLU A 265 -6.55 -15.58 15.09
N PHE A 266 -7.47 -14.81 14.48
CA PHE A 266 -7.78 -13.45 14.91
C PHE A 266 -9.28 -13.19 15.07
N TYR A 267 -9.59 -12.32 16.03
CA TYR A 267 -10.93 -11.78 16.20
C TYR A 267 -10.88 -10.32 16.68
N PHE A 268 -11.96 -9.60 16.43
CA PHE A 268 -12.20 -8.29 17.03
C PHE A 268 -13.39 -8.33 17.95
N GLU A 269 -13.30 -7.64 19.09
CA GLU A 269 -14.45 -7.43 19.97
C GLU A 269 -15.40 -6.41 19.35
N ASN A 270 -16.71 -6.66 19.50
CA ASN A 270 -17.79 -5.80 19.04
C ASN A 270 -17.66 -5.43 17.56
N CYS A 271 -17.48 -6.45 16.73
CA CYS A 271 -17.21 -6.30 15.29
C CYS A 271 -18.50 -6.43 14.47
N PRO A 272 -18.79 -5.53 13.54
CA PRO A 272 -19.90 -5.70 12.61
C PRO A 272 -19.71 -6.94 11.73
N ALA A 273 -20.71 -7.82 11.68
CA ALA A 273 -20.68 -9.02 10.83
C ALA A 273 -20.47 -8.68 9.34
N LYS A 274 -21.05 -7.56 8.89
CA LYS A 274 -20.87 -7.04 7.53
C LYS A 274 -19.40 -6.71 7.20
N ALA A 275 -18.59 -6.31 8.17
CA ALA A 275 -17.16 -6.05 7.95
C ALA A 275 -16.38 -7.33 7.63
N ILE A 276 -16.69 -8.43 8.34
CA ILE A 276 -16.09 -9.75 8.09
C ILE A 276 -16.52 -10.28 6.73
N PHE A 277 -17.81 -10.18 6.45
CA PHE A 277 -18.35 -10.63 5.18
C PHE A 277 -17.80 -9.81 3.99
N TYR A 278 -17.73 -8.48 4.12
CA TYR A 278 -17.07 -7.60 3.13
C TYR A 278 -15.61 -8.02 2.87
N ARG A 279 -14.86 -8.36 3.93
CA ARG A 279 -13.50 -8.86 3.78
C ARG A 279 -13.48 -10.16 3.00
N SER A 280 -14.39 -11.10 3.26
CA SER A 280 -14.49 -12.34 2.51
C SER A 280 -14.84 -12.09 1.04
N VAL A 281 -15.80 -11.20 0.75
CA VAL A 281 -16.11 -10.75 -0.62
C VAL A 281 -14.88 -10.15 -1.29
N SER A 282 -14.15 -9.27 -0.60
CA SER A 282 -12.94 -8.64 -1.16
C SER A 282 -11.88 -9.67 -1.54
N VAL A 283 -11.68 -10.70 -0.69
CA VAL A 283 -10.77 -11.82 -0.98
C VAL A 283 -11.21 -12.61 -2.22
N ILE A 284 -12.52 -12.81 -2.42
CA ILE A 284 -13.04 -13.50 -3.62
C ILE A 284 -12.71 -12.73 -4.90
N TYR A 285 -12.65 -11.40 -4.85
CA TYR A 285 -12.29 -10.55 -6.00
C TYR A 285 -10.79 -10.28 -6.12
N ASP A 286 -10.00 -10.53 -5.09
CA ASP A 286 -8.55 -10.36 -5.14
C ASP A 286 -7.91 -11.42 -6.04
N GLY A 287 -7.18 -10.96 -7.06
CA GLY A 287 -6.59 -11.85 -8.07
C GLY A 287 -7.61 -12.60 -8.94
N ALA A 288 -8.90 -12.19 -8.95
CA ALA A 288 -9.87 -12.73 -9.89
C ALA A 288 -9.56 -12.26 -11.32
N ASP A 289 -9.85 -13.14 -12.29
CA ASP A 289 -9.74 -12.77 -13.69
C ASP A 289 -10.84 -11.76 -14.10
N MET A 290 -10.62 -11.09 -15.22
CA MET A 290 -11.59 -10.11 -15.74
C MET A 290 -12.90 -10.76 -16.18
N GLU A 291 -12.90 -12.06 -16.46
CA GLU A 291 -14.09 -12.81 -16.87
C GLU A 291 -15.02 -12.99 -15.66
N PHE A 292 -14.47 -13.37 -14.51
CA PHE A 292 -15.25 -13.46 -13.27
C PHE A 292 -15.90 -12.12 -12.89
N GLU A 293 -15.16 -11.00 -12.97
CA GLU A 293 -15.73 -9.69 -12.65
C GLU A 293 -16.80 -9.23 -13.65
N ARG A 294 -16.70 -9.64 -14.92
CA ARG A 294 -17.77 -9.39 -15.89
C ARG A 294 -19.01 -10.24 -15.63
N LEU A 295 -18.81 -11.49 -15.20
CA LEU A 295 -19.91 -12.41 -14.90
C LEU A 295 -20.64 -12.01 -13.62
N ILE A 296 -19.88 -11.69 -12.57
CA ILE A 296 -20.39 -11.25 -11.27
C ILE A 296 -19.74 -9.90 -10.94
N PRO A 297 -20.33 -8.77 -11.36
CA PRO A 297 -19.79 -7.45 -11.00
C PRO A 297 -19.74 -7.28 -9.48
N ARG A 298 -18.58 -6.87 -8.95
CA ARG A 298 -18.41 -6.65 -7.50
C ARG A 298 -19.48 -5.73 -6.92
N LYS A 299 -19.87 -4.70 -7.68
CA LYS A 299 -20.92 -3.75 -7.31
C LYS A 299 -22.24 -4.46 -7.02
N GLU A 300 -22.63 -5.46 -7.83
CA GLU A 300 -23.86 -6.24 -7.64
C GLU A 300 -23.86 -7.00 -6.31
N VAL A 301 -22.72 -7.60 -5.93
CA VAL A 301 -22.57 -8.27 -4.64
C VAL A 301 -22.69 -7.28 -3.49
N LEU A 302 -22.03 -6.12 -3.59
CA LEU A 302 -22.09 -5.10 -2.54
C LEU A 302 -23.51 -4.54 -2.35
N GLU A 303 -24.26 -4.36 -3.44
CA GLU A 303 -25.66 -3.90 -3.40
C GLU A 303 -26.59 -4.97 -2.84
N ARG A 304 -26.46 -6.24 -3.27
CA ARG A 304 -27.33 -7.36 -2.84
C ARG A 304 -27.22 -7.68 -1.35
N PHE A 305 -26.05 -7.41 -0.74
CA PHE A 305 -25.80 -7.65 0.68
C PHE A 305 -25.74 -6.37 1.52
N ASP A 306 -26.21 -5.24 1.02
CA ASP A 306 -26.23 -3.94 1.69
C ASP A 306 -24.84 -3.53 2.26
N LEU A 307 -23.79 -3.77 1.49
CA LEU A 307 -22.42 -3.43 1.87
C LEU A 307 -21.97 -2.08 1.29
N ALA A 308 -22.59 -1.64 0.18
CA ALA A 308 -22.13 -0.50 -0.60
C ALA A 308 -22.17 0.82 0.18
N GLU A 309 -23.19 1.02 1.02
CA GLU A 309 -23.41 2.29 1.73
C GLU A 309 -22.33 2.63 2.76
N LEU A 310 -21.70 1.62 3.35
CA LEU A 310 -20.66 1.75 4.37
C LEU A 310 -19.32 1.11 3.91
N GLU A 311 -19.09 1.04 2.60
CA GLU A 311 -17.91 0.39 2.05
C GLU A 311 -16.60 0.93 2.62
N GLU A 312 -16.48 2.24 2.80
CA GLU A 312 -15.28 2.87 3.39
C GLU A 312 -15.05 2.43 4.85
N LEU A 313 -16.13 2.20 5.62
CA LEU A 313 -16.03 1.67 6.98
C LEU A 313 -15.51 0.23 6.97
N TRP A 314 -16.06 -0.60 6.07
CA TRP A 314 -15.63 -2.00 5.96
C TRP A 314 -14.17 -2.11 5.49
N GLN A 315 -13.75 -1.29 4.55
CA GLN A 315 -12.36 -1.17 4.11
C GLN A 315 -11.44 -0.80 5.27
N ARG A 316 -11.83 0.17 6.09
CA ARG A 316 -11.05 0.62 7.24
C ARG A 316 -10.89 -0.49 8.30
N ILE A 317 -11.97 -1.22 8.62
CA ILE A 317 -11.91 -2.34 9.58
C ILE A 317 -10.99 -3.45 9.03
N SER A 318 -11.12 -3.78 7.75
CA SER A 318 -10.26 -4.76 7.09
C SER A 318 -8.79 -4.30 7.05
N TYR A 319 -8.53 -3.01 6.77
CA TYR A 319 -7.19 -2.44 6.77
C TYR A 319 -6.56 -2.42 8.17
N LYS A 320 -7.35 -2.10 9.20
CA LYS A 320 -6.89 -2.17 10.60
C LYS A 320 -6.32 -3.55 10.91
N PHE A 321 -7.05 -4.61 10.55
CA PHE A 321 -6.58 -5.98 10.73
C PHE A 321 -5.25 -6.23 10.02
N THR A 322 -5.16 -5.90 8.73
CA THR A 322 -3.93 -6.13 7.95
C THR A 322 -2.74 -5.30 8.41
N SER A 323 -2.98 -4.12 8.98
CA SER A 323 -1.92 -3.25 9.53
C SER A 323 -1.45 -3.70 10.92
N GLU A 324 -2.35 -4.25 11.74
CA GLU A 324 -2.00 -4.78 13.08
C GLU A 324 -1.21 -6.10 12.98
N LEU A 325 -1.40 -6.89 11.93
CA LEU A 325 -0.63 -8.12 11.68
C LEU A 325 0.84 -7.86 11.39
N ARG A 326 1.13 -6.73 10.75
CA ARG A 326 2.45 -6.38 10.25
C ARG A 326 3.04 -5.25 11.07
N ASN A 327 4.34 -5.26 11.23
CA ASN A 327 5.05 -4.07 11.64
C ASN A 327 4.82 -2.99 10.55
N GLU A 328 4.26 -1.84 10.93
CA GLU A 328 3.88 -0.77 9.99
C GLU A 328 5.05 -0.31 9.10
N LYS A 329 6.27 -0.38 9.63
CA LYS A 329 7.50 -0.05 8.90
C LYS A 329 7.79 -1.02 7.76
N GLU A 330 7.70 -2.31 8.02
CA GLU A 330 7.92 -3.36 7.02
C GLU A 330 6.84 -3.34 5.95
N LEU A 331 5.59 -3.05 6.34
CA LEU A 331 4.49 -2.91 5.39
C LEU A 331 4.67 -1.71 4.46
N GLN A 332 5.19 -0.59 4.95
CA GLN A 332 5.45 0.59 4.12
C GLN A 332 6.65 0.37 3.19
N LEU A 333 7.75 -0.20 3.69
CA LEU A 333 8.89 -0.61 2.87
C LEU A 333 8.46 -1.63 1.80
N TYR A 334 7.64 -2.59 2.18
CA TYR A 334 7.08 -3.60 1.30
C TYR A 334 6.22 -3.00 0.18
N LYS A 335 5.36 -2.02 0.49
CA LYS A 335 4.47 -1.39 -0.50
C LYS A 335 5.18 -0.38 -1.40
N GLN A 336 6.19 0.31 -0.91
CA GLN A 336 6.82 1.42 -1.63
C GLN A 336 7.93 1.00 -2.58
N GLU A 337 8.72 0.00 -2.24
CA GLU A 337 9.98 -0.26 -2.95
C GLU A 337 9.96 -1.46 -3.88
N ARG A 338 9.07 -2.44 -3.67
CA ARG A 338 9.22 -3.75 -4.32
C ARG A 338 7.98 -4.29 -5.02
N THR A 339 6.81 -3.70 -4.82
CA THR A 339 5.60 -4.18 -5.48
C THR A 339 5.42 -3.58 -6.86
N CYS A 340 5.42 -4.44 -7.86
CA CYS A 340 5.03 -4.07 -9.21
C CYS A 340 3.54 -4.37 -9.40
N ASP A 341 2.70 -3.37 -9.13
CA ASP A 341 1.26 -3.51 -9.36
C ASP A 341 0.91 -3.49 -10.86
N ALA A 342 -0.30 -3.87 -11.19
CA ALA A 342 -0.79 -3.87 -12.58
C ALA A 342 -0.59 -2.51 -13.29
N ARG A 343 -0.42 -1.43 -12.53
CA ARG A 343 -0.18 -0.07 -13.04
C ARG A 343 1.19 0.06 -13.64
N VAL A 344 2.19 -0.35 -12.87
CA VAL A 344 3.59 -0.27 -13.29
C VAL A 344 3.78 -1.16 -14.52
N ILE A 345 3.26 -2.39 -14.49
CA ILE A 345 3.33 -3.32 -15.61
C ILE A 345 2.70 -2.74 -16.87
N TYR A 346 1.51 -2.14 -16.72
CA TYR A 346 0.81 -1.52 -17.84
C TYR A 346 1.59 -0.34 -18.40
N SER A 347 2.10 0.55 -17.53
CA SER A 347 2.96 1.66 -17.93
C SER A 347 4.22 1.19 -18.66
N ASN A 348 4.89 0.14 -18.16
CA ASN A 348 6.07 -0.40 -18.82
C ASN A 348 5.77 -0.96 -20.21
N ARG A 349 4.63 -1.67 -20.38
CA ARG A 349 4.19 -2.17 -21.70
C ARG A 349 3.90 -1.04 -22.68
N GLU A 350 3.25 0.01 -22.21
CA GLU A 350 2.94 1.18 -23.05
C GLU A 350 4.21 1.90 -23.49
N LYS A 351 5.23 1.99 -22.62
CA LYS A 351 6.52 2.61 -22.94
C LYS A 351 7.24 1.94 -24.11
N ILE A 352 7.04 0.65 -24.32
CA ILE A 352 7.66 -0.08 -25.46
C ILE A 352 7.14 0.42 -26.83
N ASN A 353 5.92 0.96 -26.87
CA ASN A 353 5.28 1.42 -28.10
C ASN A 353 5.83 2.78 -28.59
N TYR A 354 6.64 3.46 -27.78
CA TYR A 354 7.19 4.77 -28.11
C TYR A 354 8.68 4.67 -28.47
N SER A 355 9.10 5.40 -29.49
CA SER A 355 10.53 5.61 -29.71
C SER A 355 11.14 6.42 -28.54
N ALA A 356 12.45 6.39 -28.36
CA ALA A 356 13.11 7.16 -27.30
C ALA A 356 12.84 8.68 -27.43
N SER A 357 12.75 9.21 -28.65
CA SER A 357 12.42 10.62 -28.89
C SER A 357 10.97 10.95 -28.56
N ASP A 358 10.03 10.06 -28.94
CA ASP A 358 8.61 10.26 -28.63
C ASP A 358 8.37 10.14 -27.12
N TYR A 359 9.06 9.21 -26.46
CA TYR A 359 8.98 9.07 -25.01
C TYR A 359 9.46 10.35 -24.31
N GLN A 360 10.61 10.90 -24.74
CA GLN A 360 11.14 12.15 -24.20
C GLN A 360 10.12 13.30 -24.37
N GLU A 361 9.57 13.47 -25.57
CA GLU A 361 8.62 14.55 -25.87
C GLU A 361 7.30 14.39 -25.13
N ILE A 362 6.75 13.18 -25.10
CA ILE A 362 5.38 12.93 -24.59
C ILE A 362 5.36 12.80 -23.06
N PHE A 363 6.37 12.15 -22.45
CA PHE A 363 6.32 11.79 -21.02
C PHE A 363 7.30 12.58 -20.15
N VAL A 364 8.36 13.15 -20.71
CA VAL A 364 9.37 13.86 -19.92
C VAL A 364 9.26 15.37 -20.11
N ASP A 365 9.20 15.82 -21.33
CA ASP A 365 9.17 17.26 -21.67
C ASP A 365 7.73 17.83 -21.64
N ILE A 366 6.91 17.40 -20.68
CA ILE A 366 5.45 17.71 -20.67
C ILE A 366 5.10 19.20 -20.58
N PHE A 367 6.03 20.05 -20.20
CA PHE A 367 5.85 21.51 -20.17
C PHE A 367 6.54 22.23 -21.33
N LYS A 368 7.21 21.48 -22.22
CA LYS A 368 7.91 22.06 -23.36
C LYS A 368 6.92 22.78 -24.29
N GLY A 369 7.21 24.02 -24.57
CA GLY A 369 6.37 24.85 -25.42
C GLY A 369 5.10 25.40 -24.77
N LEU A 370 4.86 25.19 -23.47
CA LEU A 370 3.73 25.80 -22.74
C LEU A 370 3.87 27.32 -22.64
N ASP A 371 5.07 27.82 -22.40
CA ASP A 371 5.37 29.25 -22.29
C ASP A 371 5.53 29.94 -23.65
N ASP A 372 5.48 29.19 -24.76
CA ASP A 372 5.53 29.75 -26.13
C ASP A 372 4.27 30.56 -26.41
N LYS A 373 4.46 31.73 -27.02
CA LYS A 373 3.33 32.55 -27.44
C LYS A 373 2.66 31.96 -28.69
N THR A 374 1.35 32.06 -28.73
CA THR A 374 0.56 31.73 -29.92
C THR A 374 0.84 32.76 -31.05
N LYS A 375 0.37 32.49 -32.26
CA LYS A 375 0.48 33.42 -33.40
C LYS A 375 -0.08 34.81 -33.11
N ASP A 376 -1.10 34.87 -32.24
CA ASP A 376 -1.75 36.11 -31.81
C ASP A 376 -1.13 36.73 -30.55
N GLY A 377 0.00 36.18 -30.09
CA GLY A 377 0.72 36.65 -28.90
C GLY A 377 0.11 36.26 -27.55
N ASN A 378 -0.91 35.40 -27.54
CA ASN A 378 -1.56 34.90 -26.33
C ASN A 378 -0.76 33.77 -25.67
N ASN A 379 -1.06 33.46 -24.41
CA ASN A 379 -0.57 32.26 -23.72
C ASN A 379 -1.36 31.04 -24.20
N LYS A 380 -0.70 29.88 -24.21
CA LYS A 380 -1.38 28.61 -24.45
C LYS A 380 -2.32 28.28 -23.30
N LYS A 381 -3.41 27.58 -23.61
CA LYS A 381 -4.38 27.05 -22.65
C LYS A 381 -3.94 25.67 -22.20
N LEU A 382 -3.53 25.56 -20.95
CA LEU A 382 -3.20 24.28 -20.34
C LEU A 382 -4.48 23.53 -19.97
N VAL A 383 -4.71 22.38 -20.59
CA VAL A 383 -5.85 21.51 -20.33
C VAL A 383 -5.35 20.18 -19.79
N LEU A 384 -5.96 19.68 -18.70
CA LEU A 384 -5.67 18.38 -18.13
C LEU A 384 -6.78 17.41 -18.50
N PHE A 385 -6.44 16.25 -19.06
CA PHE A 385 -7.41 15.19 -19.36
C PHE A 385 -7.45 14.17 -18.23
N GLY A 386 -8.64 13.98 -17.64
CA GLY A 386 -8.93 13.15 -16.48
C GLY A 386 -9.13 13.99 -15.23
N SER A 387 -10.00 13.54 -14.32
CA SER A 387 -10.26 14.17 -13.03
C SER A 387 -10.12 13.18 -11.87
N GLY A 388 -9.14 12.28 -12.01
CA GLY A 388 -8.84 11.24 -11.01
C GLY A 388 -7.61 11.57 -10.16
N ASN A 389 -7.09 10.54 -9.50
CA ASN A 389 -5.94 10.66 -8.58
C ASN A 389 -4.66 11.19 -9.26
N PHE A 390 -4.44 10.92 -10.55
CA PHE A 390 -3.27 11.46 -11.26
C PHE A 390 -3.39 12.97 -11.44
N THR A 391 -4.58 13.46 -11.77
CA THR A 391 -4.83 14.89 -11.85
C THR A 391 -4.69 15.57 -10.50
N LYS A 392 -5.24 14.95 -9.45
CA LYS A 392 -5.06 15.46 -8.09
C LYS A 392 -3.57 15.55 -7.72
N ARG A 393 -2.79 14.52 -8.01
CA ARG A 393 -1.34 14.52 -7.78
C ARG A 393 -0.64 15.60 -8.61
N PHE A 394 -1.01 15.77 -9.88
CA PHE A 394 -0.48 16.84 -10.72
C PHE A 394 -0.77 18.22 -10.12
N LEU A 395 -2.01 18.46 -9.69
CA LEU A 395 -2.39 19.71 -9.03
C LEU A 395 -1.57 19.94 -7.75
N ASP A 396 -1.45 18.92 -6.90
CA ASP A 396 -0.66 18.97 -5.66
C ASP A 396 0.82 19.31 -5.94
N GLU A 397 1.40 18.70 -6.98
CA GLU A 397 2.81 18.91 -7.34
C GLU A 397 3.06 20.30 -7.94
N PHE A 398 2.13 20.80 -8.77
CA PHE A 398 2.30 22.01 -9.55
C PHE A 398 1.39 23.18 -9.13
N THR A 399 0.73 23.11 -7.96
CA THR A 399 -0.13 24.20 -7.45
C THR A 399 0.59 25.55 -7.50
N GLY A 400 -0.03 26.54 -8.13
CA GLY A 400 0.51 27.89 -8.28
C GLY A 400 1.69 28.01 -9.23
N CYS A 401 2.09 26.92 -9.93
CA CYS A 401 3.16 26.97 -10.93
C CYS A 401 2.64 27.35 -12.30
N TYR A 402 1.44 26.88 -12.66
CA TYR A 402 0.84 27.02 -13.98
C TYR A 402 -0.64 27.38 -13.87
N ASP A 403 -1.13 28.22 -14.80
CA ASP A 403 -2.54 28.54 -14.92
C ASP A 403 -3.22 27.43 -15.74
N ILE A 404 -4.08 26.63 -15.10
CA ILE A 404 -4.81 25.55 -15.73
C ILE A 404 -6.14 26.08 -16.21
N PHE A 405 -6.34 26.03 -17.52
CA PHE A 405 -7.56 26.53 -18.15
C PHE A 405 -8.79 25.66 -17.83
N SER A 406 -8.63 24.35 -17.90
CA SER A 406 -9.71 23.38 -17.66
C SER A 406 -9.19 21.99 -17.37
N ILE A 407 -9.93 21.24 -16.58
CA ILE A 407 -9.84 19.78 -16.51
C ILE A 407 -10.96 19.22 -17.36
N ILE A 408 -10.74 18.17 -18.13
CA ILE A 408 -11.76 17.49 -18.93
C ILE A 408 -11.83 16.01 -18.54
N ASP A 409 -13.05 15.45 -18.53
CA ASP A 409 -13.26 14.04 -18.15
C ASP A 409 -14.38 13.43 -19.00
N ASN A 410 -14.26 12.15 -19.33
CA ASN A 410 -15.29 11.40 -20.06
C ASN A 410 -16.51 11.05 -19.19
N ASN A 411 -16.40 11.18 -17.88
CA ASN A 411 -17.51 10.92 -16.97
C ASN A 411 -18.41 12.17 -16.85
N GLU A 412 -19.58 12.12 -17.49
CA GLU A 412 -20.57 13.20 -17.49
C GLU A 412 -21.01 13.65 -16.09
N SER A 413 -21.02 12.74 -15.11
CA SER A 413 -21.42 13.08 -13.74
C SER A 413 -20.47 14.06 -13.03
N LYS A 414 -19.29 14.28 -13.60
CA LYS A 414 -18.28 15.21 -13.07
C LYS A 414 -18.30 16.57 -13.74
N TRP A 415 -19.00 16.72 -14.85
CA TRP A 415 -19.05 18.00 -15.57
C TRP A 415 -19.74 19.07 -14.75
N GLY A 416 -19.19 20.27 -14.81
CA GLY A 416 -19.64 21.41 -14.01
C GLY A 416 -19.17 21.39 -12.56
N THR A 417 -18.43 20.38 -12.13
CA THR A 417 -17.79 20.37 -10.80
C THR A 417 -16.45 21.12 -10.84
N MET A 418 -15.87 21.37 -9.67
CA MET A 418 -14.57 22.02 -9.52
C MET A 418 -13.59 21.06 -8.85
N MET A 419 -12.33 21.05 -9.31
CA MET A 419 -11.22 20.36 -8.64
C MET A 419 -10.09 21.38 -8.40
N ASP A 420 -9.78 21.66 -7.13
CA ASP A 420 -8.81 22.69 -6.72
C ASP A 420 -8.99 24.03 -7.44
N ASN A 421 -10.25 24.52 -7.50
CA ASN A 421 -10.69 25.73 -8.19
C ASN A 421 -10.55 25.72 -9.74
N VAL A 422 -10.29 24.55 -10.34
CA VAL A 422 -10.29 24.37 -11.79
C VAL A 422 -11.59 23.69 -12.24
N PRO A 423 -12.30 24.22 -13.25
CA PRO A 423 -13.55 23.63 -13.72
C PRO A 423 -13.32 22.30 -14.43
N VAL A 424 -14.20 21.30 -14.17
CA VAL A 424 -14.23 20.03 -14.87
C VAL A 424 -15.30 20.06 -15.96
N ASN A 425 -14.89 19.87 -17.20
CA ASN A 425 -15.74 20.00 -18.37
C ASN A 425 -15.78 18.74 -19.25
N SER A 426 -16.67 18.74 -20.26
CA SER A 426 -16.67 17.73 -21.33
C SER A 426 -15.42 17.84 -22.20
N PRO A 427 -14.93 16.72 -22.75
CA PRO A 427 -13.86 16.74 -23.75
C PRO A 427 -14.19 17.54 -25.01
N ASP A 428 -15.46 17.83 -25.29
CA ASP A 428 -15.87 18.67 -26.41
C ASP A 428 -15.30 20.10 -26.36
N VAL A 429 -14.92 20.59 -25.18
CA VAL A 429 -14.21 21.88 -25.01
C VAL A 429 -12.95 21.95 -25.89
N LEU A 430 -12.32 20.82 -26.18
CA LEU A 430 -11.14 20.77 -27.05
C LEU A 430 -11.42 21.20 -28.48
N ARG A 431 -12.68 21.13 -28.95
CA ARG A 431 -13.09 21.54 -30.30
C ARG A 431 -13.13 23.05 -30.45
N ASP A 432 -13.28 23.76 -29.34
CA ASP A 432 -13.39 25.23 -29.31
C ASP A 432 -12.01 25.90 -29.07
N ILE A 433 -10.94 25.12 -28.96
CA ILE A 433 -9.58 25.60 -28.73
C ILE A 433 -8.76 25.35 -30.01
N ASP A 434 -8.15 26.42 -30.55
CA ASP A 434 -7.24 26.26 -31.70
C ASP A 434 -6.05 25.36 -31.30
N SER A 435 -5.62 24.52 -32.22
CA SER A 435 -4.50 23.59 -32.01
C SER A 435 -3.20 24.29 -31.61
N ASP A 436 -3.00 25.54 -32.04
CA ASP A 436 -1.83 26.36 -31.67
C ASP A 436 -1.93 26.93 -30.24
N GLU A 437 -3.14 27.04 -29.70
CA GLU A 437 -3.42 27.52 -28.35
C GLU A 437 -3.47 26.39 -27.32
N LEU A 438 -3.63 25.15 -27.77
CA LEU A 438 -3.81 24.00 -26.88
C LEU A 438 -2.46 23.47 -26.37
N HIS A 439 -2.35 23.30 -25.05
CA HIS A 439 -1.35 22.48 -24.41
C HIS A 439 -2.06 21.43 -23.56
N LEU A 440 -2.09 20.19 -24.04
CA LEU A 440 -2.87 19.10 -23.45
C LEU A 440 -1.98 18.13 -22.70
N ILE A 441 -2.27 17.89 -21.41
CA ILE A 441 -1.60 16.88 -20.59
C ILE A 441 -2.63 15.85 -20.12
N ILE A 442 -2.38 14.59 -20.44
CA ILE A 442 -3.22 13.46 -20.00
C ILE A 442 -2.77 13.02 -18.61
N CYS A 443 -3.65 13.17 -17.63
CA CYS A 443 -3.44 12.79 -16.23
C CYS A 443 -4.25 11.54 -15.88
N ILE A 444 -4.14 10.50 -16.69
CA ILE A 444 -4.86 9.23 -16.55
C ILE A 444 -3.88 8.08 -16.65
N LYS A 445 -4.01 7.13 -15.75
CA LYS A 445 -3.20 5.93 -15.71
C LYS A 445 -3.33 5.06 -16.97
N LYS A 446 -4.57 4.80 -17.41
CA LYS A 446 -4.87 4.02 -18.62
C LYS A 446 -5.18 4.99 -19.77
N TYR A 447 -4.16 5.70 -20.24
CA TYR A 447 -4.31 6.78 -21.23
C TYR A 447 -4.57 6.31 -22.68
N TYR A 448 -4.36 5.02 -22.98
CA TYR A 448 -4.46 4.51 -24.36
C TYR A 448 -5.83 4.78 -25.01
N GLY A 449 -6.93 4.59 -24.27
CA GLY A 449 -8.27 4.90 -24.75
C GLY A 449 -8.47 6.38 -25.05
N VAL A 450 -7.87 7.25 -24.23
CA VAL A 450 -7.90 8.70 -24.41
C VAL A 450 -7.07 9.12 -25.62
N VAL A 451 -5.88 8.53 -25.80
CA VAL A 451 -5.05 8.80 -26.98
C VAL A 451 -5.78 8.43 -28.28
N LYS A 452 -6.49 7.29 -28.28
CA LYS A 452 -7.33 6.90 -29.43
C LYS A 452 -8.44 7.91 -29.67
N GLN A 453 -9.15 8.33 -28.63
CA GLN A 453 -10.21 9.35 -28.69
C GLN A 453 -9.67 10.68 -29.25
N LEU A 454 -8.52 11.15 -28.76
CA LEU A 454 -7.89 12.39 -29.24
C LEU A 454 -7.53 12.30 -30.72
N LYS A 455 -7.02 11.16 -31.18
CA LYS A 455 -6.72 10.90 -32.59
C LYS A 455 -7.99 10.95 -33.45
N GLU A 456 -9.11 10.40 -32.96
CA GLU A 456 -10.41 10.48 -33.65
C GLU A 456 -10.96 11.92 -33.69
N MET A 457 -10.61 12.77 -32.69
CA MET A 457 -10.91 14.20 -32.66
C MET A 457 -9.93 15.05 -33.51
N GLY A 458 -8.92 14.45 -34.15
CA GLY A 458 -7.92 15.14 -34.93
C GLY A 458 -6.80 15.81 -34.10
N ILE A 459 -6.70 15.50 -32.81
CA ILE A 459 -5.68 16.06 -31.93
C ILE A 459 -4.49 15.11 -31.88
N SER A 460 -3.34 15.56 -32.37
CA SER A 460 -2.11 14.77 -32.46
C SER A 460 -1.03 15.19 -31.46
N LYS A 461 -1.14 16.40 -30.88
CA LYS A 461 -0.19 16.92 -29.90
C LYS A 461 -0.76 16.82 -28.50
N TYR A 462 -0.13 16.03 -27.66
CA TYR A 462 -0.48 15.84 -26.25
C TYR A 462 0.77 15.40 -25.48
N HIS A 463 0.71 15.56 -24.18
CA HIS A 463 1.69 15.02 -23.25
C HIS A 463 0.99 14.09 -22.24
N ILE A 464 1.75 13.24 -21.57
CA ILE A 464 1.25 12.30 -20.58
C ILE A 464 2.03 12.49 -19.28
N TYR A 465 1.32 12.86 -18.24
CA TYR A 465 1.89 12.95 -16.90
C TYR A 465 2.09 11.57 -16.29
N ASP A 466 3.35 11.21 -16.01
CA ASP A 466 3.73 10.00 -15.29
C ASP A 466 4.29 10.41 -13.92
N PRO A 467 3.59 10.12 -12.81
CA PRO A 467 4.05 10.50 -11.47
C PRO A 467 5.41 9.89 -11.06
N SER A 468 5.94 8.94 -11.81
CA SER A 468 7.27 8.36 -11.56
C SER A 468 8.41 9.19 -12.16
N ASN A 469 8.10 10.09 -13.10
CA ASN A 469 9.08 10.98 -13.68
C ASN A 469 9.30 12.22 -12.82
N GLU A 470 10.47 12.83 -12.96
CA GLU A 470 10.78 14.11 -12.37
C GLU A 470 10.58 15.23 -13.40
N TYR A 471 9.84 16.26 -13.02
CA TYR A 471 9.50 17.38 -13.90
C TYR A 471 10.08 18.71 -13.41
N PRO A 472 10.37 19.68 -14.30
CA PRO A 472 10.73 21.02 -13.91
C PRO A 472 9.66 21.64 -13.00
N ASN A 473 10.04 22.18 -11.85
CA ASN A 473 9.13 22.74 -10.88
C ASN A 473 9.48 24.20 -10.56
N LYS A 474 8.58 25.13 -10.89
CA LYS A 474 8.77 26.58 -10.66
C LYS A 474 8.92 26.92 -9.16
N ARG A 475 8.35 26.13 -8.26
CA ARG A 475 8.54 26.33 -6.80
C ARG A 475 10.00 26.15 -6.40
N ARG A 476 10.67 25.14 -6.95
CA ARG A 476 12.10 24.93 -6.75
C ARG A 476 12.91 26.15 -7.19
N GLU A 477 12.65 26.65 -8.39
CA GLU A 477 13.33 27.85 -8.89
C GLU A 477 13.07 29.08 -8.03
N ILE A 478 11.85 29.26 -7.54
CA ILE A 478 11.47 30.34 -6.63
C ILE A 478 12.23 30.20 -5.30
N ALA A 479 12.26 29.01 -4.71
CA ALA A 479 12.97 28.76 -3.45
C ALA A 479 14.47 29.00 -3.61
N GLN A 480 15.07 28.52 -4.70
CA GLN A 480 16.49 28.74 -5.02
C GLN A 480 16.82 30.23 -5.19
N ARG A 481 15.98 31.01 -5.91
CA ARG A 481 16.16 32.46 -6.08
C ARG A 481 16.05 33.21 -4.74
N ARG A 482 15.08 32.86 -3.90
CA ARG A 482 14.90 33.45 -2.57
C ARG A 482 16.10 33.14 -1.66
N ALA A 483 16.55 31.89 -1.65
CA ALA A 483 17.74 31.49 -0.89
C ALA A 483 19.00 32.24 -1.37
N ALA A 484 19.18 32.39 -2.69
CA ALA A 484 20.30 33.20 -3.24
C ALA A 484 20.19 34.66 -2.89
N GLY A 485 18.99 35.25 -2.88
CA GLY A 485 18.77 36.64 -2.45
C GLY A 485 19.16 36.86 -0.97
N MET A 486 18.80 35.92 -0.10
CA MET A 486 19.18 36.00 1.33
C MET A 486 20.69 35.92 1.56
N ILE A 487 21.41 35.15 0.75
CA ILE A 487 22.89 35.09 0.79
C ILE A 487 23.47 36.47 0.41
N ALA A 488 22.95 37.10 -0.65
CA ALA A 488 23.39 38.39 -1.13
C ALA A 488 23.12 39.52 -0.10
N GLU A 489 21.93 39.54 0.54
CA GLU A 489 21.56 40.47 1.57
C GLU A 489 22.45 40.35 2.83
N ASN A 490 22.72 39.10 3.25
CA ASN A 490 23.63 38.84 4.37
C ASN A 490 25.09 39.22 4.07
N SER A 491 25.52 39.17 2.80
CA SER A 491 26.86 39.56 2.35
C SER A 491 27.02 41.04 2.15
N GLY A 492 25.92 41.79 1.94
CA GLY A 492 25.91 43.25 1.72
C GLY A 492 25.87 44.10 2.99
N ASN A 493 25.59 43.52 4.15
CA ASN A 493 25.49 44.25 5.42
C ASN A 493 26.84 44.29 6.16
N THR A 494 27.79 45.09 5.61
CA THR A 494 29.09 45.40 6.23
C THR A 494 28.93 46.45 7.32
N GLY A 495 28.42 46.04 8.47
CA GLY A 495 28.30 46.89 9.62
C GLY A 495 28.05 46.14 10.89
N THR A 496 29.12 45.84 11.60
CA THR A 496 29.29 45.22 12.92
C THR A 496 29.62 43.73 12.93
N ASP A 497 30.81 43.46 13.46
CA ASP A 497 31.45 42.17 13.74
C ASP A 497 30.53 41.08 14.27
N ARG A 498 29.91 40.35 13.37
CA ARG A 498 29.61 38.93 13.52
C ARG A 498 30.25 38.27 12.31
N GLU A 499 31.26 37.43 12.53
CA GLU A 499 31.84 36.54 11.53
C GLU A 499 30.70 35.92 10.77
N ASN A 500 30.64 36.15 9.45
CA ASN A 500 29.70 35.53 8.51
C ASN A 500 30.07 34.04 8.43
N GLU A 501 29.67 33.25 9.43
CA GLU A 501 29.75 31.79 9.35
C GLU A 501 28.84 31.33 8.18
N LYS A 502 29.48 30.89 7.12
CA LYS A 502 28.81 30.34 5.95
C LYS A 502 28.02 29.13 6.41
N LYS A 503 26.68 29.22 6.37
CA LYS A 503 25.80 28.11 6.74
C LYS A 503 26.08 26.89 5.85
N PRO A 504 26.05 25.65 6.39
CA PRO A 504 26.38 24.44 5.65
C PRO A 504 25.40 24.15 4.51
N TYR A 505 24.14 24.60 4.63
CA TYR A 505 23.08 24.30 3.66
C TYR A 505 22.43 25.58 3.15
N ASN A 506 21.98 25.53 1.89
CA ASN A 506 21.25 26.64 1.29
C ASN A 506 19.75 26.52 1.59
N ILE A 507 19.12 25.40 1.24
CA ILE A 507 17.71 25.13 1.48
C ILE A 507 17.56 23.98 2.48
N GLY A 508 16.91 24.25 3.60
CA GLY A 508 16.52 23.25 4.59
C GLY A 508 15.02 22.94 4.53
N TYR A 509 14.64 21.72 4.84
CA TYR A 509 13.25 21.26 4.86
C TYR A 509 12.89 20.58 6.18
N ILE A 510 11.68 20.82 6.68
CA ILE A 510 11.10 20.12 7.83
C ILE A 510 9.66 19.75 7.49
N ALA A 511 9.23 18.53 7.82
CA ALA A 511 7.83 18.11 7.74
C ALA A 511 7.28 17.78 9.13
N GLY A 512 6.01 18.14 9.39
CA GLY A 512 5.39 17.79 10.65
C GLY A 512 3.91 18.15 10.75
N VAL A 513 3.27 17.66 11.81
CA VAL A 513 1.88 18.01 12.12
C VAL A 513 1.77 19.35 12.83
N PHE A 514 2.71 19.66 13.72
CA PHE A 514 2.80 20.87 14.54
C PHE A 514 1.54 21.17 15.37
N ASP A 515 0.86 20.10 15.80
CA ASP A 515 -0.32 20.19 16.67
C ASP A 515 0.09 20.60 18.09
N LEU A 516 -0.70 21.48 18.72
CA LEU A 516 -0.36 22.07 20.03
C LEU A 516 1.06 22.66 20.01
N PHE A 517 1.30 23.63 19.14
CA PHE A 517 2.63 24.23 18.92
C PHE A 517 3.33 24.56 20.25
N HIS A 518 4.55 24.09 20.43
CA HIS A 518 5.28 24.18 21.70
C HIS A 518 6.78 24.44 21.48
N ILE A 519 7.50 24.66 22.58
CA ILE A 519 8.92 25.00 22.56
C ILE A 519 9.79 23.96 21.80
N GLY A 520 9.39 22.70 21.77
CA GLY A 520 10.09 21.67 20.99
C GLY A 520 10.09 21.95 19.49
N HIS A 521 8.95 22.37 18.94
CA HIS A 521 8.82 22.77 17.53
C HIS A 521 9.66 24.03 17.26
N LEU A 522 9.56 25.02 18.14
CA LEU A 522 10.35 26.27 18.02
C LEU A 522 11.85 26.01 18.03
N ASN A 523 12.34 25.16 18.92
CA ASN A 523 13.76 24.81 19.01
C ASN A 523 14.23 24.05 17.74
N MET A 524 13.39 23.21 17.17
CA MET A 524 13.68 22.53 15.92
C MET A 524 13.86 23.53 14.77
N PHE A 525 12.92 24.48 14.62
CA PHE A 525 12.99 25.50 13.58
C PHE A 525 14.22 26.40 13.77
N LYS A 526 14.51 26.79 15.02
CA LYS A 526 15.69 27.61 15.35
C LYS A 526 16.99 26.92 14.95
N ARG A 527 17.19 25.66 15.37
CA ARG A 527 18.38 24.84 15.04
C ARG A 527 18.54 24.63 13.55
N ALA A 528 17.43 24.38 12.83
CA ALA A 528 17.43 24.23 11.39
C ALA A 528 17.84 25.55 10.70
N LYS A 529 17.26 26.67 11.14
CA LYS A 529 17.57 27.99 10.57
C LYS A 529 19.02 28.43 10.84
N GLU A 530 19.62 27.95 11.91
CA GLU A 530 21.07 28.18 12.18
C GLU A 530 21.95 27.44 11.14
N GLN A 531 21.45 26.35 10.52
CA GLN A 531 22.20 25.55 9.57
C GLN A 531 21.88 25.82 8.10
N CYS A 532 20.72 26.45 7.77
CA CYS A 532 20.35 26.74 6.39
C CYS A 532 20.00 28.20 6.14
N ASN A 533 20.16 28.64 4.89
CA ASN A 533 19.84 30.01 4.49
C ASN A 533 18.32 30.19 4.34
N TYR A 534 17.63 29.22 3.79
CA TYR A 534 16.19 29.24 3.55
C TYR A 534 15.54 27.98 4.14
N LEU A 535 14.60 28.15 5.05
CA LEU A 535 13.91 27.04 5.72
C LEU A 535 12.47 26.93 5.24
N ILE A 536 12.14 25.82 4.63
CA ILE A 536 10.79 25.42 4.20
C ILE A 536 10.21 24.46 5.24
N VAL A 537 9.00 24.73 5.71
CA VAL A 537 8.30 23.87 6.68
C VAL A 537 6.99 23.37 6.10
N GLY A 538 6.89 22.07 5.89
CA GLY A 538 5.69 21.38 5.43
C GLY A 538 4.77 21.00 6.61
N VAL A 539 3.52 21.47 6.57
CA VAL A 539 2.50 21.19 7.58
C VAL A 539 1.51 20.16 7.06
N VAL A 540 1.35 19.05 7.78
CA VAL A 540 0.42 17.98 7.42
C VAL A 540 -1.03 18.44 7.59
N SER A 541 -1.88 18.23 6.57
CA SER A 541 -3.32 18.55 6.63
C SER A 541 -4.06 17.68 7.66
N ASP A 542 -5.26 18.10 8.08
CA ASP A 542 -6.07 17.31 9.03
C ASP A 542 -6.42 15.93 8.48
N GLU A 543 -6.74 15.85 7.19
CA GLU A 543 -6.96 14.57 6.50
C GLU A 543 -5.69 13.69 6.49
N GLY A 544 -4.52 14.29 6.29
CA GLY A 544 -3.24 13.59 6.37
C GLY A 544 -2.94 13.06 7.78
N VAL A 545 -3.33 13.80 8.82
CA VAL A 545 -3.21 13.34 10.22
C VAL A 545 -4.15 12.17 10.48
N ARG A 546 -5.41 12.24 10.03
CA ARG A 546 -6.39 11.14 10.15
C ARG A 546 -5.89 9.88 9.46
N LEU A 547 -5.38 9.99 8.24
CA LEU A 547 -4.87 8.86 7.46
C LEU A 547 -3.62 8.24 8.08
N ASN A 548 -2.62 9.07 8.44
CA ASN A 548 -1.30 8.57 8.84
C ASN A 548 -1.18 8.26 10.32
N LYS A 549 -1.96 8.94 11.19
CA LYS A 549 -1.88 8.78 12.65
C LYS A 549 -3.18 8.28 13.29
N GLN A 550 -4.24 8.09 12.49
CA GLN A 550 -5.56 7.68 12.97
C GLN A 550 -6.06 8.52 14.16
N ALA A 551 -5.73 9.80 14.17
CA ALA A 551 -6.01 10.72 15.24
C ALA A 551 -6.51 12.06 14.69
N GLU A 552 -7.36 12.74 15.46
CA GLU A 552 -7.72 14.13 15.17
C GLU A 552 -6.67 15.07 15.76
N PRO A 553 -6.22 16.09 15.01
CA PRO A 553 -5.42 17.15 15.59
C PRO A 553 -6.28 18.02 16.53
N PHE A 554 -5.70 18.53 17.59
CA PHE A 554 -6.39 19.44 18.52
C PHE A 554 -6.59 20.84 17.91
N VAL A 555 -5.68 21.24 17.06
CA VAL A 555 -5.69 22.56 16.39
C VAL A 555 -5.93 22.34 14.91
N PRO A 556 -6.95 22.99 14.29
CA PRO A 556 -7.25 22.87 12.86
C PRO A 556 -6.04 23.26 11.98
N PHE A 557 -5.98 22.66 10.79
CA PHE A 557 -4.88 22.87 9.85
C PHE A 557 -4.58 24.34 9.58
N GLU A 558 -5.61 25.16 9.33
CA GLU A 558 -5.45 26.58 8.99
C GLU A 558 -4.76 27.36 10.11
N GLU A 559 -5.06 27.05 11.36
CA GLU A 559 -4.39 27.67 12.51
C GLU A 559 -2.96 27.16 12.68
N ARG A 560 -2.73 25.85 12.47
CA ARG A 560 -1.40 25.24 12.59
C ARG A 560 -0.43 25.80 11.56
N ILE A 561 -0.85 25.91 10.30
CA ILE A 561 0.02 26.48 9.25
C ILE A 561 0.29 27.95 9.46
N GLU A 562 -0.68 28.71 9.98
CA GLU A 562 -0.51 30.13 10.28
C GLU A 562 0.48 30.37 11.45
N MET A 563 0.40 29.54 12.50
CA MET A 563 1.41 29.57 13.59
C MET A 563 2.81 29.27 13.08
N VAL A 564 2.95 28.27 12.19
CA VAL A 564 4.24 27.95 11.57
C VAL A 564 4.72 29.09 10.69
N ARG A 565 3.86 29.68 9.86
CA ARG A 565 4.16 30.82 8.98
C ARG A 565 4.59 32.05 9.75
N SER A 566 3.99 32.30 10.90
CA SER A 566 4.32 33.43 11.80
C SER A 566 5.62 33.22 12.57
N CYS A 567 6.24 32.04 12.48
CA CYS A 567 7.48 31.76 13.19
C CYS A 567 8.67 32.44 12.48
N ARG A 568 9.39 33.34 13.17
CA ARG A 568 10.53 34.08 12.61
C ARG A 568 11.69 33.25 12.07
N TYR A 569 11.72 31.94 12.35
CA TYR A 569 12.76 31.04 11.87
C TYR A 569 12.33 30.31 10.58
N VAL A 570 11.10 30.47 10.16
CA VAL A 570 10.51 29.82 8.97
C VAL A 570 10.43 30.86 7.86
N ASP A 571 11.00 30.55 6.71
CA ASP A 571 10.94 31.42 5.53
C ASP A 571 9.73 31.09 4.65
N GLU A 572 9.32 29.81 4.62
CA GLU A 572 8.16 29.36 3.86
C GLU A 572 7.43 28.23 4.62
N ALA A 573 6.13 28.39 4.84
CA ALA A 573 5.26 27.35 5.37
C ALA A 573 4.33 26.86 4.26
N VAL A 574 4.33 25.55 3.99
CA VAL A 574 3.57 24.94 2.91
C VAL A 574 2.64 23.83 3.41
N LYS A 575 1.49 23.70 2.78
CA LYS A 575 0.59 22.57 3.02
C LYS A 575 1.20 21.32 2.41
N LEU A 576 1.27 20.23 3.16
CA LEU A 576 1.61 18.92 2.61
C LEU A 576 0.36 18.28 2.02
N PRO A 577 0.37 17.99 0.72
CA PRO A 577 -0.75 17.34 0.03
C PRO A 577 -0.90 15.89 0.49
N LEU A 578 -2.12 15.37 0.42
CA LEU A 578 -2.45 14.04 0.92
C LEU A 578 -1.75 12.91 0.14
N ASN A 579 -1.66 13.07 -1.19
CA ASN A 579 -1.15 12.06 -2.11
C ASN A 579 0.28 12.31 -2.59
N PHE A 580 0.91 13.37 -2.12
CA PHE A 580 2.23 13.83 -2.54
C PHE A 580 2.92 14.53 -1.37
N CYS A 581 3.29 13.76 -0.34
CA CYS A 581 3.75 14.32 0.94
C CYS A 581 4.98 13.65 1.55
N GLY A 582 5.53 12.61 0.92
CA GLY A 582 6.73 11.93 1.39
C GLY A 582 8.00 12.77 1.21
N THR A 583 9.09 12.36 1.85
CA THR A 583 10.42 12.99 1.71
C THR A 583 10.82 13.09 0.24
N GLN A 584 10.68 11.99 -0.51
CA GLN A 584 11.02 11.94 -1.93
C GLN A 584 10.15 12.87 -2.78
N ASP A 585 8.84 12.94 -2.49
CA ASP A 585 7.92 13.83 -3.18
C ASP A 585 8.31 15.30 -2.97
N MET A 586 8.58 15.68 -1.73
CA MET A 586 8.97 17.07 -1.40
C MET A 586 10.37 17.41 -1.90
N TYR A 587 11.27 16.41 -1.96
CA TYR A 587 12.57 16.58 -2.59
C TYR A 587 12.42 16.91 -4.09
N LYS A 588 11.54 16.20 -4.82
CA LYS A 588 11.24 16.50 -6.23
C LYS A 588 10.73 17.93 -6.44
N VAL A 589 9.96 18.46 -5.48
CA VAL A 589 9.41 19.82 -5.56
C VAL A 589 10.46 20.90 -5.28
N TYR A 590 11.29 20.72 -4.25
CA TYR A 590 12.14 21.80 -3.72
C TYR A 590 13.63 21.57 -3.94
N HIS A 591 14.09 20.34 -4.15
CA HIS A 591 15.52 19.98 -4.19
C HIS A 591 16.31 20.61 -3.04
N PHE A 592 15.80 20.43 -1.83
CA PHE A 592 16.45 20.94 -0.61
C PHE A 592 17.80 20.23 -0.37
N ASP A 593 18.75 20.92 0.24
CA ASP A 593 20.07 20.36 0.54
C ASP A 593 20.04 19.45 1.77
N VAL A 594 19.09 19.69 2.68
CA VAL A 594 18.96 18.94 3.92
C VAL A 594 17.52 18.87 4.40
N GLN A 595 17.11 17.69 4.87
CA GLN A 595 15.91 17.51 5.67
C GLN A 595 16.28 17.39 7.15
N PHE A 596 15.61 18.15 8.02
CA PHE A 596 15.78 18.05 9.46
C PHE A 596 14.64 17.26 10.09
N SER A 597 14.98 16.34 11.00
CA SER A 597 14.03 15.49 11.71
C SER A 597 14.38 15.35 13.19
N GLY A 598 13.53 14.74 14.00
CA GLY A 598 13.80 14.45 15.40
C GLY A 598 14.67 13.19 15.57
N SER A 599 15.49 13.13 16.63
CA SER A 599 16.34 11.97 16.92
C SER A 599 15.57 10.70 17.31
N ASP A 600 14.28 10.78 17.57
CA ASP A 600 13.37 9.65 17.75
C ASP A 600 13.23 8.81 16.47
N TYR A 601 13.60 9.34 15.32
CA TYR A 601 13.61 8.67 14.02
C TYR A 601 14.99 8.22 13.55
N GLU A 602 16.05 8.50 14.30
CA GLU A 602 17.44 8.29 13.88
C GLU A 602 17.80 6.80 13.63
N HIS A 603 17.09 5.88 14.30
CA HIS A 603 17.27 4.44 14.16
C HIS A 603 16.09 3.76 13.46
N ASP A 604 15.17 4.54 12.92
CA ASP A 604 14.00 4.03 12.22
C ASP A 604 14.36 3.63 10.79
N ALA A 605 14.05 2.38 10.41
CA ALA A 605 14.41 1.82 9.10
C ALA A 605 13.83 2.63 7.92
N TYR A 606 12.59 3.12 8.04
CA TYR A 606 11.97 3.96 7.02
C TYR A 606 12.76 5.28 6.83
N TRP A 607 13.09 5.97 7.93
CA TRP A 607 13.81 7.24 7.87
C TRP A 607 15.26 7.07 7.42
N LEU A 608 15.89 5.94 7.73
CA LEU A 608 17.22 5.60 7.22
C LEU A 608 17.19 5.38 5.71
N ALA A 609 16.18 4.70 5.17
CA ALA A 609 16.01 4.55 3.72
C ALA A 609 15.75 5.90 3.02
N GLN A 610 14.97 6.81 3.64
CA GLN A 610 14.79 8.16 3.12
C GLN A 610 16.09 8.97 3.14
N LYS A 611 16.90 8.80 4.17
CA LYS A 611 18.22 9.43 4.25
C LYS A 611 19.15 8.91 3.16
N GLU A 612 19.20 7.60 2.94
CA GLU A 612 19.99 6.99 1.86
C GLU A 612 19.57 7.52 0.48
N PHE A 613 18.25 7.58 0.22
CA PHE A 613 17.72 8.21 -0.99
C PHE A 613 18.21 9.66 -1.17
N LEU A 614 18.15 10.47 -0.12
CA LEU A 614 18.60 11.88 -0.19
C LEU A 614 20.10 11.95 -0.46
N GLU A 615 20.92 11.10 0.16
CA GLU A 615 22.38 11.06 -0.02
C GLU A 615 22.76 10.63 -1.44
N GLU A 616 22.02 9.70 -2.04
CA GLU A 616 22.18 9.32 -3.47
C GLU A 616 21.88 10.47 -4.43
N HIS A 617 21.03 11.42 -4.02
CA HIS A 617 20.62 12.58 -4.83
C HIS A 617 21.34 13.88 -4.45
N GLY A 618 22.42 13.82 -3.64
CA GLY A 618 23.21 14.97 -3.26
C GLY A 618 22.62 15.86 -2.16
N SER A 619 21.64 15.35 -1.43
CA SER A 619 21.03 15.94 -0.24
C SER A 619 21.36 15.11 1.00
N THR A 620 20.86 15.46 2.19
CA THR A 620 21.06 14.65 3.39
C THR A 620 19.93 14.81 4.39
N MET A 621 19.98 14.03 5.47
CA MET A 621 19.06 14.14 6.60
C MET A 621 19.83 14.32 7.90
N VAL A 622 19.44 15.30 8.70
CA VAL A 622 20.03 15.63 10.00
C VAL A 622 19.00 15.44 11.10
N PHE A 623 19.36 14.66 12.11
CA PHE A 623 18.49 14.40 13.26
C PHE A 623 18.87 15.30 14.43
N PHE A 624 17.88 16.03 14.97
CA PHE A 624 18.09 16.89 16.14
C PHE A 624 17.68 16.19 17.42
N PRO A 625 18.46 16.38 18.51
CA PRO A 625 18.11 15.81 19.80
C PRO A 625 16.76 16.34 20.30
N TYR A 626 15.98 15.41 20.83
CA TYR A 626 14.61 15.66 21.30
C TYR A 626 14.59 16.66 22.47
N THR A 627 13.65 17.60 22.45
CA THR A 627 13.45 18.55 23.55
C THR A 627 12.65 17.90 24.68
N GLN A 628 13.31 17.54 25.79
CA GLN A 628 12.72 16.73 26.87
C GLN A 628 11.62 17.46 27.68
N SER A 629 11.58 18.79 27.69
CA SER A 629 10.69 19.57 28.56
C SER A 629 9.21 19.45 28.20
N THR A 630 8.86 19.49 26.92
CA THR A 630 7.48 19.50 26.45
C THR A 630 7.34 18.74 25.13
N SER A 631 6.27 17.95 24.96
CA SER A 631 5.90 17.32 23.70
C SER A 631 4.40 17.36 23.50
N SER A 632 3.93 17.32 22.25
CA SER A 632 2.50 17.22 21.92
C SER A 632 1.83 16.06 22.66
N THR A 633 2.51 14.92 22.80
CA THR A 633 2.01 13.76 23.56
C THR A 633 1.83 14.04 25.04
N LYS A 634 2.79 14.75 25.68
CA LYS A 634 2.66 15.15 27.09
C LYS A 634 1.53 16.15 27.29
N LEU A 635 1.38 17.13 26.38
CA LEU A 635 0.30 18.10 26.41
C LEU A 635 -1.06 17.43 26.23
N LYS A 636 -1.20 16.54 25.26
CA LYS A 636 -2.44 15.76 25.02
C LYS A 636 -2.83 14.93 26.24
N LYS A 637 -1.87 14.25 26.87
CA LYS A 637 -2.12 13.50 28.13
C LYS A 637 -2.59 14.41 29.27
N ALA A 638 -1.96 15.59 29.43
CA ALA A 638 -2.33 16.54 30.48
C ALA A 638 -3.72 17.14 30.23
N ILE A 639 -4.06 17.50 28.98
CA ILE A 639 -5.40 17.98 28.61
C ILE A 639 -6.46 16.92 28.88
N ASN A 640 -6.24 15.69 28.40
CA ASN A 640 -7.19 14.60 28.62
C ASN A 640 -7.36 14.23 30.09
N ALA A 641 -6.31 14.32 30.91
CA ALA A 641 -6.38 14.10 32.35
C ALA A 641 -7.25 15.17 33.03
N LYS A 642 -7.05 16.45 32.67
CA LYS A 642 -7.86 17.55 33.19
C LYS A 642 -9.32 17.47 32.77
N ILE A 643 -9.61 17.13 31.51
CA ILE A 643 -10.98 16.95 31.04
C ILE A 643 -11.68 15.85 31.84
N LYS A 644 -11.01 14.71 32.10
CA LYS A 644 -11.56 13.65 32.94
C LYS A 644 -11.81 14.10 34.37
N GLU A 645 -10.96 14.96 34.92
CA GLU A 645 -11.12 15.51 36.25
C GLU A 645 -12.36 16.44 36.34
N TYR A 646 -12.60 17.28 35.31
CA TYR A 646 -13.77 18.14 35.22
C TYR A 646 -15.08 17.35 35.07
N VAL A 647 -15.11 16.32 34.24
CA VAL A 647 -16.29 15.45 34.02
C VAL A 647 -16.68 14.72 35.31
N LEU A 648 -15.72 14.35 36.16
CA LEU A 648 -15.99 13.69 37.46
C LEU A 648 -16.52 14.68 38.55
N TYR A 649 -16.47 15.99 38.31
CA TYR A 649 -17.03 16.99 39.23
C TYR A 649 -18.46 17.45 38.84
N GLU A 650 -18.97 17.05 37.68
CA GLU A 650 -20.33 17.37 37.21
C GLU A 650 -21.31 16.18 37.36
N GLU A 651 -20.84 15.00 37.77
CA GLU A 651 -21.65 13.87 38.27
C GLU A 651 -21.72 13.89 39.82
#